data_5bd98390cd6f6956e577ad621abc735c
#
_entry.id   5bd98390cd6f6956e577ad621abc735c
#
_cell.length_a   1.000
_cell.length_b   1.000
_cell.length_c   1.000
_cell.angle_alpha   90.00
_cell.angle_beta   90.00
_cell.angle_gamma   90.00
#
_symmetry.space_group_name_H-M   'P 1'
#
loop_
_entity.id
_entity.type
_entity.pdbx_description
1 polymer ?
#
loop_
_entity_poly.entity_id
_entity_poly.type
_entity_poly.pdbx_seq_one_letter_code
_entity_poly.pdbx_strand_id
1 'polypeptide(L)'
;MLIFNTGKKSTAMKLNLYRIICWLSVLITAALIVGSCGQKENNPEEGGPSLEGVQFAVPDKMEIEYGASGISFRVQFSKSPSAGDQLVLGSFSPCPIKNISATSFDVDISGLWDQSFGNGEYTVNIRRGSQSRKMGQMQVVVKAKEEEGVKPAAGSTVYGKVICEGEGVPNVVVSDGVKVVKTDKDGVYQLASAKYHKYVFVSVPSGYEPLRSGILPVIHSQLSQPSSVPERVDFQLKKVSGQDSHTMLLLGDIHLANRTNDRKQFKSFVDDVNAFTATVSGPVYGLTLGDMTWDLYWETNNYGYKDYLADAQAITGLTVYQTIGNHDHSMYQIGDYNTVEEYKKVVGPTYYSFNLGQVHYVVLDNVECTNSEPAKDDNGKACYVRAYKDHLVDQQLDWLQKDLSFVPVTTPLVIAMHIPMYKPGGSVRMDGAAKLTSLVSQYPQVHVFTAHTHTIYNVDKSAENRIFEHNAGSVCGTWWWTSQETPGVHIGQDGSPGGYTLLKVNGTDFQWQYKATGSSVDKQFRTYDRNSIFLSPGKYIPNATNESYKADFKPGLWASPDASNEVYINVWNWDPSWKLEVSENGTALSPSQVTVPDPLHLIAYTAKRINKNAKATFATTDNSHTFKVKASSANSTLEIKVTDRFGNVYTESMARPKAFNTDTY
;
A
#
# COMPACT_ATOMS: atom_id res chain seq x y z
N MET A 1 16.14 3.05 -33.12
CA MET A 1 16.64 3.96 -34.17
C MET A 1 15.72 3.90 -35.37
N LEU A 2 15.28 5.08 -35.87
CA LEU A 2 14.35 5.36 -36.98
C LEU A 2 12.90 4.98 -36.72
N ILE A 3 12.03 5.90 -36.28
CA ILE A 3 11.39 7.08 -36.89
C ILE A 3 10.62 6.73 -38.17
N PHE A 4 9.33 6.80 -38.12
CA PHE A 4 8.51 7.40 -39.15
C PHE A 4 7.38 8.25 -38.53
N ASN A 5 7.41 9.50 -38.93
CA ASN A 5 6.59 10.63 -38.59
C ASN A 5 5.54 10.82 -39.67
N THR A 6 4.25 10.79 -39.33
CA THR A 6 3.22 11.50 -40.10
C THR A 6 1.98 11.74 -39.19
N GLY A 7 1.64 13.01 -38.96
CA GLY A 7 0.31 13.34 -38.38
C GLY A 7 0.25 14.46 -37.32
N LYS A 8 1.21 15.40 -37.30
CA LYS A 8 1.15 16.53 -36.37
C LYS A 8 1.22 17.89 -37.10
N LYS A 9 0.18 18.25 -37.87
CA LYS A 9 0.06 19.63 -38.38
C LYS A 9 -1.27 20.35 -38.04
N SER A 10 -2.23 19.70 -37.38
CA SER A 10 -3.53 20.32 -37.06
C SER A 10 -3.67 20.81 -35.61
N THR A 11 -2.88 20.29 -34.66
CA THR A 11 -3.04 20.60 -33.22
C THR A 11 -2.17 21.77 -32.76
N ALA A 12 -1.04 22.00 -33.43
CA ALA A 12 -0.14 23.10 -33.08
C ALA A 12 -0.70 24.49 -33.38
N MET A 13 -1.60 24.59 -34.37
CA MET A 13 -2.22 25.87 -34.75
C MET A 13 -3.33 26.32 -33.79
N LYS A 14 -3.99 25.40 -33.09
CA LYS A 14 -4.99 25.73 -32.05
C LYS A 14 -4.34 26.10 -30.69
N LEU A 15 -3.19 25.53 -30.35
CA LEU A 15 -2.49 25.85 -29.09
C LEU A 15 -1.84 27.25 -29.14
N ASN A 16 -1.36 27.69 -30.30
CA ASN A 16 -0.79 29.03 -30.45
C ASN A 16 -1.84 30.14 -30.38
N LEU A 17 -3.09 29.88 -30.78
CA LEU A 17 -4.16 30.86 -30.71
C LEU A 17 -4.59 31.09 -29.23
N TYR A 18 -4.59 30.08 -28.39
CA TYR A 18 -4.89 30.20 -26.96
C TYR A 18 -3.78 30.91 -26.19
N ARG A 19 -2.50 30.70 -26.52
CA ARG A 19 -1.39 31.43 -25.90
C ARG A 19 -1.37 32.92 -26.30
N ILE A 20 -1.75 33.27 -27.51
CA ILE A 20 -1.83 34.66 -27.97
C ILE A 20 -3.00 35.40 -27.30
N ILE A 21 -4.13 34.74 -27.06
CA ILE A 21 -5.30 35.33 -26.37
C ILE A 21 -4.99 35.56 -24.88
N CYS A 22 -4.29 34.65 -24.19
CA CYS A 22 -3.88 34.85 -22.80
C CYS A 22 -2.83 35.99 -22.64
N TRP A 23 -1.91 36.16 -23.60
CA TRP A 23 -0.96 37.28 -23.55
C TRP A 23 -1.57 38.63 -23.89
N LEU A 24 -2.56 38.70 -24.77
CA LEU A 24 -3.30 39.92 -25.06
C LEU A 24 -4.19 40.39 -23.92
N SER A 25 -4.78 39.46 -23.13
CA SER A 25 -5.54 39.83 -21.93
C SER A 25 -4.66 40.36 -20.80
N VAL A 26 -3.41 39.89 -20.65
CA VAL A 26 -2.45 40.42 -19.66
C VAL A 26 -1.90 41.80 -20.09
N LEU A 27 -1.71 42.04 -21.38
CA LEU A 27 -1.24 43.33 -21.91
C LEU A 27 -2.34 44.43 -21.87
N ILE A 28 -3.62 44.08 -22.03
CA ILE A 28 -4.73 45.02 -21.93
C ILE A 28 -4.96 45.43 -20.47
N THR A 29 -4.74 44.55 -19.50
CA THR A 29 -4.82 44.91 -18.07
C THR A 29 -3.63 45.76 -17.61
N ALA A 30 -2.45 45.63 -18.20
CA ALA A 30 -1.28 46.46 -17.92
C ALA A 30 -1.34 47.85 -18.59
N ALA A 31 -2.02 47.99 -19.74
CA ALA A 31 -2.17 49.26 -20.45
C ALA A 31 -3.25 50.17 -19.84
N LEU A 32 -4.15 49.68 -19.00
CA LEU A 32 -5.16 50.46 -18.29
C LEU A 32 -4.65 51.05 -16.96
N ILE A 33 -3.42 50.72 -16.54
CA ILE A 33 -2.80 51.28 -15.31
C ILE A 33 -1.81 52.43 -15.59
N VAL A 34 -1.47 52.71 -16.86
CA VAL A 34 -0.48 53.74 -17.22
C VAL A 34 -1.12 54.98 -17.89
N GLY A 35 -2.42 55.09 -17.91
CA GLY A 35 -3.12 56.19 -18.59
C GLY A 35 -3.97 57.07 -17.68
N SER A 36 -3.42 57.59 -16.56
CA SER A 36 -4.03 58.74 -15.87
C SER A 36 -2.97 59.47 -15.05
N CYS A 37 -2.23 60.29 -15.75
CA CYS A 37 -1.40 61.30 -15.12
C CYS A 37 -1.87 62.68 -15.68
N GLY A 38 -2.60 63.43 -14.83
CA GLY A 38 -2.86 64.81 -15.15
C GLY A 38 -4.30 65.29 -14.86
N GLN A 39 -4.61 65.47 -13.60
CA GLN A 39 -5.29 66.69 -13.13
C GLN A 39 -5.34 66.69 -11.59
N LYS A 40 -4.84 67.75 -10.98
CA LYS A 40 -4.93 68.00 -9.55
C LYS A 40 -6.41 68.31 -9.21
N GLU A 41 -7.03 67.38 -8.48
CA GLU A 41 -8.15 67.74 -7.60
C GLU A 41 -7.80 67.27 -6.19
N ASN A 42 -7.84 68.17 -5.26
CA ASN A 42 -7.65 67.99 -3.83
C ASN A 42 -8.77 67.07 -3.30
N ASN A 43 -8.42 65.78 -2.99
CA ASN A 43 -9.22 64.99 -2.10
C ASN A 43 -8.39 64.72 -0.84
N PRO A 44 -8.98 64.87 0.38
CA PRO A 44 -8.22 64.72 1.62
C PRO A 44 -7.71 63.29 1.71
N GLU A 45 -6.39 63.16 1.90
CA GLU A 45 -5.72 61.92 2.21
C GLU A 45 -6.40 61.23 3.42
N GLU A 46 -7.02 60.11 3.24
CA GLU A 46 -7.17 59.13 4.32
C GLU A 46 -5.78 58.53 4.60
N GLY A 47 -4.92 59.32 5.19
CA GLY A 47 -3.68 58.89 5.80
C GLY A 47 -4.00 58.13 7.08
N GLY A 48 -4.16 56.83 6.99
CA GLY A 48 -4.13 55.97 8.19
C GLY A 48 -2.85 56.25 8.97
N PRO A 49 -2.87 56.24 10.31
CA PRO A 49 -1.71 56.61 11.13
C PRO A 49 -0.50 55.75 10.77
N SER A 50 0.63 56.39 10.45
CA SER A 50 1.89 55.78 10.03
C SER A 50 2.39 54.77 11.06
N LEU A 51 3.02 53.67 10.58
CA LEU A 51 3.78 52.70 11.41
C LEU A 51 5.10 53.30 11.92
N GLU A 52 5.42 54.57 11.59
CA GLU A 52 6.64 55.24 12.02
C GLU A 52 6.68 55.41 13.54
N GLY A 53 7.78 54.93 14.15
CA GLY A 53 7.99 54.94 15.58
C GLY A 53 7.38 53.76 16.37
N VAL A 54 6.60 52.85 15.74
CA VAL A 54 6.17 51.62 16.42
C VAL A 54 7.37 50.70 16.62
N GLN A 55 7.66 50.35 17.87
CA GLN A 55 8.74 49.42 18.22
C GLN A 55 8.33 48.48 19.35
N PHE A 56 8.76 47.24 19.26
CA PHE A 56 8.64 46.22 20.30
C PHE A 56 9.83 45.24 20.24
N ALA A 57 10.09 44.58 21.35
CA ALA A 57 11.15 43.59 21.42
C ALA A 57 10.70 42.29 20.72
N VAL A 58 11.41 41.90 19.68
CA VAL A 58 11.31 40.56 19.10
C VAL A 58 12.36 39.68 19.80
N PRO A 59 11.95 38.65 20.55
CA PRO A 59 12.92 37.78 21.21
C PRO A 59 13.65 36.91 20.18
N ASP A 60 14.91 36.57 20.43
CA ASP A 60 15.69 35.65 19.56
C ASP A 60 15.04 34.28 19.49
N LYS A 61 14.41 33.83 20.60
CA LYS A 61 13.71 32.55 20.71
C LYS A 61 12.41 32.73 21.47
N MET A 62 11.34 32.09 20.97
CA MET A 62 10.04 32.02 21.64
C MET A 62 9.59 30.57 21.71
N GLU A 63 9.26 30.11 22.90
CA GLU A 63 8.66 28.79 23.13
C GLU A 63 7.14 28.96 23.20
N ILE A 64 6.42 28.25 22.32
CA ILE A 64 4.96 28.33 22.17
C ILE A 64 4.37 26.96 22.36
N GLU A 65 3.37 26.84 23.20
CA GLU A 65 2.63 25.59 23.37
C GLU A 65 1.76 25.32 22.11
N TYR A 66 1.76 24.09 21.61
CA TYR A 66 0.92 23.71 20.46
C TYR A 66 -0.55 23.99 20.75
N GLY A 67 -1.24 24.66 19.85
CA GLY A 67 -2.63 25.06 20.03
C GLY A 67 -2.84 26.28 20.92
N ALA A 68 -1.78 26.96 21.36
CA ALA A 68 -1.93 28.23 22.08
C ALA A 68 -2.70 29.26 21.24
N SER A 69 -3.61 29.97 21.89
CA SER A 69 -4.42 30.99 21.22
C SER A 69 -3.69 32.33 21.04
N GLY A 70 -2.61 32.55 21.80
CA GLY A 70 -1.92 33.83 21.75
C GLY A 70 -0.48 33.79 22.25
N ILE A 71 0.29 34.80 21.83
CA ILE A 71 1.67 35.07 22.29
C ILE A 71 1.79 36.54 22.64
N SER A 72 2.69 36.87 23.58
CA SER A 72 2.88 38.24 24.07
C SER A 72 4.22 38.81 23.67
N PHE A 73 4.23 40.11 23.29
CA PHE A 73 5.45 40.86 22.99
C PHE A 73 5.57 42.05 23.94
N ARG A 74 6.80 42.38 24.30
CA ARG A 74 7.10 43.60 25.11
C ARG A 74 7.26 44.80 24.21
N VAL A 75 6.63 45.90 24.60
CA VAL A 75 6.82 47.20 23.98
C VAL A 75 8.08 47.87 24.56
N GLN A 76 8.98 48.33 23.70
CA GLN A 76 10.26 48.92 24.12
C GLN A 76 10.22 50.45 24.26
N PHE A 77 9.26 51.15 23.65
CA PHE A 77 9.21 52.60 23.62
C PHE A 77 7.77 53.13 23.63
N SER A 78 7.61 54.45 23.69
CA SER A 78 6.33 55.14 23.87
C SER A 78 5.29 54.95 22.73
N LYS A 79 5.62 54.31 21.62
CA LYS A 79 4.68 53.98 20.56
C LYS A 79 4.39 52.48 20.51
N SER A 80 3.30 52.09 21.11
CA SER A 80 2.72 50.76 21.00
C SER A 80 2.06 50.55 19.64
N PRO A 81 1.87 49.27 19.19
CA PRO A 81 0.90 48.97 18.16
C PRO A 81 -0.47 49.52 18.50
N SER A 82 -1.30 49.78 17.49
CA SER A 82 -2.67 50.28 17.63
C SER A 82 -3.71 49.16 17.45
N ALA A 83 -4.91 49.36 17.95
CA ALA A 83 -6.03 48.48 17.65
C ALA A 83 -6.25 48.40 16.13
N GLY A 84 -6.32 47.19 15.58
CA GLY A 84 -6.41 46.95 14.13
C GLY A 84 -5.07 46.63 13.46
N ASP A 85 -3.94 46.81 14.13
CA ASP A 85 -2.66 46.31 13.64
C ASP A 85 -2.62 44.79 13.71
N GLN A 86 -1.82 44.23 12.83
CA GLN A 86 -1.65 42.79 12.72
C GLN A 86 -0.17 42.42 12.75
N LEU A 87 0.16 41.26 13.35
CA LEU A 87 1.50 40.69 13.26
C LEU A 87 1.52 39.63 12.16
N VAL A 88 2.62 39.59 11.39
CA VAL A 88 2.84 38.59 10.36
C VAL A 88 4.12 37.83 10.67
N LEU A 89 4.02 36.53 10.80
CA LEU A 89 5.15 35.61 11.03
C LEU A 89 5.51 34.92 9.70
N GLY A 90 6.67 35.23 9.14
CA GLY A 90 7.11 34.70 7.86
C GLY A 90 6.10 34.97 6.74
N SER A 91 5.58 33.92 6.12
CA SER A 91 4.59 33.93 5.04
C SER A 91 3.17 33.59 5.49
N PHE A 92 2.94 33.40 6.79
CA PHE A 92 1.63 33.05 7.33
C PHE A 92 0.63 34.20 7.30
N SER A 93 -0.65 33.85 7.50
CA SER A 93 -1.73 34.86 7.56
C SER A 93 -1.52 35.87 8.67
N PRO A 94 -1.92 37.14 8.48
CA PRO A 94 -1.80 38.16 9.49
C PRO A 94 -2.59 37.83 10.75
N CYS A 95 -1.95 37.98 11.91
CA CYS A 95 -2.47 37.68 13.23
C CYS A 95 -2.97 38.96 13.92
N PRO A 96 -4.20 39.02 14.46
CA PRO A 96 -4.71 40.20 15.17
C PRO A 96 -3.92 40.50 16.43
N ILE A 97 -3.64 41.79 16.67
CA ILE A 97 -3.04 42.27 17.92
C ILE A 97 -4.17 42.58 18.89
N LYS A 98 -4.02 42.15 20.14
CA LYS A 98 -5.00 42.30 21.23
C LYS A 98 -4.32 42.80 22.50
N ASN A 99 -5.08 43.18 23.52
CA ASN A 99 -4.65 43.51 24.88
C ASN A 99 -3.45 44.50 24.93
N ILE A 100 -3.53 45.58 24.15
CA ILE A 100 -2.45 46.54 24.02
C ILE A 100 -2.34 47.38 25.31
N SER A 101 -1.15 47.39 25.89
CA SER A 101 -0.77 48.18 27.05
C SER A 101 0.46 49.07 26.77
N ALA A 102 0.88 49.85 27.73
CA ALA A 102 2.11 50.66 27.62
C ALA A 102 3.38 49.77 27.57
N THR A 103 3.34 48.52 28.04
CA THR A 103 4.50 47.65 28.20
C THR A 103 4.44 46.36 27.42
N SER A 104 3.26 45.96 26.90
CA SER A 104 3.07 44.70 26.16
C SER A 104 1.83 44.74 25.28
N PHE A 105 1.76 43.82 24.36
CA PHE A 105 0.56 43.46 23.60
C PHE A 105 0.55 41.96 23.31
N ASP A 106 -0.64 41.42 23.10
CA ASP A 106 -0.84 40.03 22.74
C ASP A 106 -1.20 39.92 21.25
N VAL A 107 -0.85 38.76 20.66
CA VAL A 107 -1.14 38.42 19.28
C VAL A 107 -1.92 37.12 19.26
N ASP A 108 -3.07 37.10 18.60
CA ASP A 108 -3.86 35.91 18.39
C ASP A 108 -3.27 35.08 17.26
N ILE A 109 -2.70 33.94 17.61
CA ILE A 109 -2.07 33.01 16.67
C ILE A 109 -2.91 31.73 16.40
N SER A 110 -4.15 31.67 16.92
CA SER A 110 -5.01 30.49 16.81
C SER A 110 -5.21 30.02 15.37
N GLY A 111 -5.33 30.93 14.42
CA GLY A 111 -5.49 30.62 13.00
C GLY A 111 -4.20 30.17 12.28
N LEU A 112 -3.04 30.16 12.94
CA LEU A 112 -1.79 29.69 12.34
C LEU A 112 -1.67 28.17 12.35
N TRP A 113 -2.30 27.50 13.30
CA TRP A 113 -2.18 26.06 13.47
C TRP A 113 -2.72 25.28 12.27
N ASP A 114 -3.73 25.79 11.59
CA ASP A 114 -4.28 25.20 10.35
C ASP A 114 -3.38 25.43 9.12
N GLN A 115 -2.33 26.27 9.25
CA GLN A 115 -1.41 26.64 8.18
C GLN A 115 -0.04 25.98 8.29
N SER A 116 0.07 24.89 9.07
CA SER A 116 1.34 24.20 9.33
C SER A 116 2.40 25.05 10.06
N PHE A 117 1.97 25.97 10.91
CA PHE A 117 2.85 26.74 11.78
C PHE A 117 3.56 25.80 12.78
N GLY A 118 4.86 25.93 12.92
CA GLY A 118 5.66 24.99 13.73
C GLY A 118 7.04 25.53 14.10
N ASN A 119 7.95 24.62 14.38
CA ASN A 119 9.35 24.96 14.64
C ASN A 119 9.98 25.64 13.42
N GLY A 120 10.65 26.75 13.62
CA GLY A 120 11.31 27.47 12.53
C GLY A 120 11.80 28.85 12.90
N GLU A 121 12.54 29.48 12.00
CA GLU A 121 12.96 30.88 12.11
C GLU A 121 12.03 31.73 11.25
N TYR A 122 11.38 32.71 11.86
CA TYR A 122 10.38 33.56 11.23
C TYR A 122 10.77 35.04 11.27
N THR A 123 10.64 35.70 10.12
CA THR A 123 10.65 37.17 10.08
C THR A 123 9.35 37.67 10.72
N VAL A 124 9.48 38.56 11.67
CA VAL A 124 8.37 39.23 12.37
C VAL A 124 8.11 40.56 11.74
N ASN A 125 6.94 40.76 11.16
CA ASN A 125 6.49 42.01 10.57
C ASN A 125 5.25 42.54 11.31
N ILE A 126 5.13 43.86 11.47
CA ILE A 126 3.85 44.54 11.82
C ILE A 126 3.20 45.07 10.56
N ARG A 127 1.87 44.93 10.48
CA ARG A 127 1.05 45.38 9.35
C ARG A 127 -0.08 46.32 9.83
N ARG A 128 -0.29 47.41 9.11
CA ARG A 128 -1.41 48.37 9.29
C ARG A 128 -1.97 48.72 7.92
N GLY A 129 -3.16 48.21 7.59
CA GLY A 129 -3.70 48.30 6.23
C GLY A 129 -2.73 47.72 5.18
N SER A 130 -2.30 48.55 4.22
CA SER A 130 -1.33 48.20 3.19
C SER A 130 0.13 48.35 3.63
N GLN A 131 0.40 49.02 4.74
CA GLN A 131 1.76 49.23 5.24
C GLN A 131 2.26 47.98 5.99
N SER A 132 3.54 47.62 5.77
CA SER A 132 4.21 46.55 6.49
C SER A 132 5.62 46.98 6.87
N ARG A 133 6.07 46.65 8.07
CA ARG A 133 7.41 46.93 8.58
C ARG A 133 8.02 45.74 9.27
N LYS A 134 9.25 45.37 8.90
CA LYS A 134 10.01 44.32 9.57
C LYS A 134 10.44 44.79 10.96
N MET A 135 10.20 43.96 11.98
CA MET A 135 10.53 44.21 13.39
C MET A 135 11.75 43.39 13.85
N GLY A 136 11.94 42.18 13.30
CA GLY A 136 13.05 41.32 13.66
C GLY A 136 12.93 39.93 13.06
N GLN A 137 13.73 39.00 13.59
CA GLN A 137 13.62 37.57 13.35
C GLN A 137 13.50 36.85 14.70
N MET A 138 12.81 35.74 14.73
CA MET A 138 12.51 34.97 15.92
C MET A 138 12.52 33.50 15.63
N GLN A 139 13.28 32.73 16.40
CA GLN A 139 13.18 31.28 16.40
C GLN A 139 11.96 30.86 17.22
N VAL A 140 11.03 30.15 16.61
CA VAL A 140 9.88 29.55 17.29
C VAL A 140 10.20 28.09 17.60
N VAL A 141 9.95 27.71 18.85
CA VAL A 141 9.99 26.30 19.32
C VAL A 141 8.60 25.96 19.84
N VAL A 142 7.90 25.12 19.11
CA VAL A 142 6.57 24.64 19.52
C VAL A 142 6.73 23.48 20.49
N LYS A 143 6.17 23.62 21.67
CA LYS A 143 6.06 22.58 22.70
C LYS A 143 4.70 21.88 22.59
N ALA A 144 4.64 20.60 22.91
CA ALA A 144 3.38 19.90 23.05
C ALA A 144 2.52 20.56 24.14
N LYS A 145 1.21 20.67 23.89
CA LYS A 145 0.25 21.16 24.88
C LYS A 145 0.25 20.23 26.09
N GLU A 146 0.63 20.74 27.26
CA GLU A 146 0.47 20.00 28.51
C GLU A 146 -1.01 19.92 28.87
N GLU A 147 -1.64 18.79 28.58
CA GLU A 147 -2.95 18.49 29.19
C GLU A 147 -2.74 18.06 30.63
N GLU A 148 -3.64 18.49 31.52
CA GLU A 148 -3.62 18.08 32.91
C GLU A 148 -3.57 16.55 33.03
N GLY A 149 -2.56 16.01 33.70
CA GLY A 149 -2.46 14.61 34.12
C GLY A 149 -1.46 13.73 33.37
N VAL A 150 -0.98 14.06 32.15
CA VAL A 150 0.04 13.24 31.46
C VAL A 150 1.25 14.09 31.11
N LYS A 151 2.35 13.85 31.83
CA LYS A 151 3.63 14.53 31.58
C LYS A 151 4.68 13.55 31.08
N PRO A 152 5.65 14.00 30.24
CA PRO A 152 6.75 13.14 29.85
C PRO A 152 7.59 12.78 31.07
N ALA A 153 7.87 11.49 31.22
CA ALA A 153 8.86 11.05 32.20
C ALA A 153 10.27 11.50 31.80
N ALA A 154 11.19 11.56 32.76
CA ALA A 154 12.58 11.91 32.47
C ALA A 154 13.17 10.98 31.40
N GLY A 155 13.71 11.54 30.32
CA GLY A 155 14.25 10.80 29.17
C GLY A 155 13.21 10.32 28.14
N SER A 156 11.91 10.49 28.39
CA SER A 156 10.87 10.20 27.40
C SER A 156 10.79 11.32 26.37
N THR A 157 10.78 10.94 25.09
CA THR A 157 10.70 11.86 23.95
C THR A 157 9.42 11.69 23.13
N VAL A 158 8.70 10.57 23.32
CA VAL A 158 7.32 10.34 22.84
C VAL A 158 6.52 9.75 23.99
N TYR A 159 5.35 10.31 24.25
CA TYR A 159 4.47 9.87 25.33
C TYR A 159 3.00 10.11 24.97
N GLY A 160 2.10 9.51 25.71
CA GLY A 160 0.67 9.73 25.46
C GLY A 160 -0.19 8.66 26.11
N LYS A 161 -1.43 8.58 25.68
CA LYS A 161 -2.42 7.59 26.14
C LYS A 161 -2.97 6.75 24.99
N VAL A 162 -3.28 5.51 25.30
CA VAL A 162 -4.19 4.70 24.48
C VAL A 162 -5.54 4.67 25.19
N ILE A 163 -6.60 5.10 24.53
CA ILE A 163 -7.90 5.41 25.11
C ILE A 163 -9.02 4.64 24.39
N CYS A 164 -9.98 4.15 25.14
CA CYS A 164 -11.24 3.63 24.63
C CYS A 164 -12.39 4.17 25.48
N GLU A 165 -13.39 4.81 24.86
CA GLU A 165 -14.56 5.36 25.55
C GLU A 165 -14.21 6.32 26.70
N GLY A 166 -13.10 7.08 26.55
CA GLY A 166 -12.61 8.02 27.56
C GLY A 166 -11.70 7.42 28.63
N GLU A 167 -11.64 6.10 28.75
CA GLU A 167 -10.83 5.38 29.72
C GLU A 167 -9.50 4.91 29.12
N GLY A 168 -8.43 4.90 29.91
CA GLY A 168 -7.14 4.40 29.49
C GLY A 168 -7.14 2.88 29.29
N VAL A 169 -6.52 2.41 28.22
CA VAL A 169 -6.39 0.96 27.93
C VAL A 169 -5.02 0.47 28.39
N PRO A 170 -4.94 -0.39 29.42
CA PRO A 170 -3.69 -0.89 29.94
C PRO A 170 -3.07 -1.99 29.06
N ASN A 171 -1.75 -2.20 29.23
CA ASN A 171 -0.97 -3.27 28.58
C ASN A 171 -0.97 -3.24 27.04
N VAL A 172 -1.28 -2.11 26.42
CA VAL A 172 -1.20 -1.93 24.97
C VAL A 172 0.25 -1.71 24.57
N VAL A 173 0.73 -2.44 23.59
CA VAL A 173 2.10 -2.29 23.05
C VAL A 173 2.15 -1.07 22.15
N VAL A 174 3.14 -0.19 22.37
CA VAL A 174 3.41 1.01 21.57
C VAL A 174 4.86 1.02 21.13
N SER A 175 5.14 1.40 19.90
CA SER A 175 6.47 1.35 19.30
C SER A 175 6.73 2.50 18.33
N ASP A 176 8.00 2.87 18.17
CA ASP A 176 8.51 3.76 17.10
C ASP A 176 9.23 2.98 15.98
N GLY A 177 9.08 1.65 15.95
CA GLY A 177 9.80 0.76 15.05
C GLY A 177 11.21 0.36 15.53
N VAL A 178 11.69 0.91 16.63
CA VAL A 178 13.00 0.56 17.26
C VAL A 178 12.84 0.17 18.72
N LYS A 179 12.10 0.97 19.46
CA LYS A 179 11.75 0.76 20.87
C LYS A 179 10.33 0.25 20.97
N VAL A 180 10.08 -0.58 21.97
CA VAL A 180 8.76 -1.15 22.26
C VAL A 180 8.49 -1.02 23.74
N VAL A 181 7.33 -0.50 24.11
CA VAL A 181 6.86 -0.33 25.49
C VAL A 181 5.41 -0.76 25.63
N LYS A 182 4.90 -0.83 26.85
CA LYS A 182 3.48 -1.04 27.14
C LYS A 182 2.89 0.15 27.89
N THR A 183 1.59 0.38 27.68
CA THR A 183 0.82 1.30 28.52
C THR A 183 0.69 0.77 29.95
N ASP A 184 0.68 1.69 30.91
CA ASP A 184 0.41 1.40 32.31
C ASP A 184 -1.11 1.18 32.59
N LYS A 185 -1.47 1.08 33.89
CA LYS A 185 -2.87 0.87 34.31
C LYS A 185 -3.82 1.99 33.90
N ASP A 186 -3.32 3.19 33.63
CA ASP A 186 -4.10 4.37 33.24
C ASP A 186 -4.02 4.62 31.71
N GLY A 187 -3.50 3.65 30.95
CA GLY A 187 -3.33 3.72 29.51
C GLY A 187 -2.17 4.59 29.06
N VAL A 188 -1.30 5.06 29.95
CA VAL A 188 -0.18 5.95 29.64
C VAL A 188 1.03 5.16 29.17
N TYR A 189 1.70 5.63 28.12
CA TYR A 189 2.98 5.10 27.67
C TYR A 189 4.08 6.18 27.66
N GLN A 190 5.32 5.76 27.82
CA GLN A 190 6.50 6.60 27.85
C GLN A 190 7.60 5.93 27.01
N LEU A 191 8.05 6.59 25.96
CA LEU A 191 8.99 6.04 24.99
C LEU A 191 10.22 6.95 24.84
N ALA A 192 11.39 6.43 25.14
CA ALA A 192 12.68 7.08 24.87
C ALA A 192 13.08 6.87 23.41
N SER A 193 12.39 7.54 22.50
CA SER A 193 12.54 7.43 21.05
C SER A 193 13.62 8.36 20.52
N ALA A 194 14.47 7.88 19.62
CA ALA A 194 15.31 8.73 18.78
C ALA A 194 14.56 9.31 17.58
N LYS A 195 13.26 8.96 17.42
CA LYS A 195 12.38 9.36 16.29
C LYS A 195 12.97 9.05 14.92
N TYR A 196 13.71 7.95 14.84
CA TYR A 196 14.41 7.54 13.62
C TYR A 196 13.45 7.37 12.42
N HIS A 197 12.33 6.65 12.63
CA HIS A 197 11.35 6.42 11.58
C HIS A 197 10.34 7.56 11.43
N LYS A 198 10.38 8.59 12.30
CA LYS A 198 9.47 9.74 12.31
C LYS A 198 8.00 9.37 12.52
N TYR A 199 7.71 8.24 13.13
CA TYR A 199 6.37 7.82 13.55
C TYR A 199 6.38 7.08 14.88
N VAL A 200 5.21 6.95 15.47
CA VAL A 200 4.90 6.04 16.57
C VAL A 200 3.61 5.31 16.23
N PHE A 201 3.50 4.05 16.61
CA PHE A 201 2.32 3.23 16.35
C PHE A 201 1.92 2.37 17.54
N VAL A 202 0.67 1.93 17.54
CA VAL A 202 0.09 1.04 18.53
C VAL A 202 -0.13 -0.35 17.92
N SER A 203 0.33 -1.40 18.62
CA SER A 203 -0.08 -2.78 18.35
C SER A 203 -1.46 -2.99 19.00
N VAL A 204 -2.51 -2.93 18.17
CA VAL A 204 -3.90 -3.00 18.64
C VAL A 204 -4.13 -4.30 19.40
N PRO A 205 -4.58 -4.27 20.66
CA PRO A 205 -4.82 -5.49 21.42
C PRO A 205 -6.13 -6.20 21.00
N SER A 206 -6.21 -7.50 21.26
CA SER A 206 -7.45 -8.27 21.06
C SER A 206 -8.62 -7.65 21.84
N GLY A 207 -9.82 -7.71 21.27
CA GLY A 207 -11.03 -7.09 21.82
C GLY A 207 -11.18 -5.60 21.50
N TYR A 208 -10.26 -5.04 20.69
CA TYR A 208 -10.31 -3.67 20.23
C TYR A 208 -10.07 -3.57 18.72
N GLU A 209 -10.54 -2.47 18.14
CA GLU A 209 -10.25 -2.02 16.78
C GLU A 209 -9.75 -0.58 16.80
N PRO A 210 -8.87 -0.20 15.86
CA PRO A 210 -8.51 1.20 15.66
C PRO A 210 -9.66 1.94 14.97
N LEU A 211 -9.67 3.26 15.05
CA LEU A 211 -10.46 4.07 14.15
C LEU A 211 -9.99 3.84 12.70
N ARG A 212 -10.79 4.24 11.73
CA ARG A 212 -10.46 4.11 10.31
C ARG A 212 -10.39 5.46 9.61
N SER A 213 -9.45 5.58 8.69
CA SER A 213 -9.40 6.64 7.69
C SER A 213 -9.52 6.00 6.30
N GLY A 214 -10.73 6.04 5.72
CA GLY A 214 -11.04 5.22 4.55
C GLY A 214 -10.95 3.72 4.89
N ILE A 215 -10.10 2.99 4.18
CA ILE A 215 -9.81 1.58 4.46
C ILE A 215 -8.69 1.39 5.51
N LEU A 216 -7.88 2.43 5.76
CA LEU A 216 -6.70 2.31 6.62
C LEU A 216 -7.05 2.29 8.10
N PRO A 217 -6.39 1.44 8.91
CA PRO A 217 -6.43 1.52 10.36
C PRO A 217 -5.62 2.74 10.85
N VAL A 218 -6.19 3.53 11.75
CA VAL A 218 -5.48 4.64 12.41
C VAL A 218 -4.69 4.08 13.60
N ILE A 219 -3.57 3.44 13.31
CA ILE A 219 -2.68 2.80 14.30
C ILE A 219 -1.40 3.59 14.55
N HIS A 220 -1.13 4.63 13.77
CA HIS A 220 0.13 5.38 13.85
C HIS A 220 -0.11 6.88 13.78
N SER A 221 0.91 7.63 14.21
CA SER A 221 0.98 9.08 14.05
C SER A 221 2.39 9.49 13.63
N GLN A 222 2.48 10.47 12.74
CA GLN A 222 3.74 11.08 12.35
C GLN A 222 4.31 11.92 13.50
N LEU A 223 5.62 11.88 13.69
CA LEU A 223 6.35 12.69 14.67
C LEU A 223 6.99 13.88 13.97
N SER A 224 6.69 15.07 14.45
CA SER A 224 7.10 16.34 13.85
C SER A 224 8.24 17.03 14.60
N GLN A 225 8.38 16.73 15.89
CA GLN A 225 9.34 17.39 16.74
C GLN A 225 10.73 16.73 16.67
N PRO A 226 11.81 17.49 16.86
CA PRO A 226 13.16 16.93 17.02
C PRO A 226 13.22 15.85 18.11
N SER A 227 14.18 14.93 18.00
CA SER A 227 14.34 13.83 18.96
C SER A 227 14.60 14.27 20.41
N SER A 228 15.05 15.52 20.62
CA SER A 228 15.27 16.10 21.96
C SER A 228 14.02 16.72 22.58
N VAL A 229 12.94 16.88 21.81
CA VAL A 229 11.70 17.54 22.29
C VAL A 229 10.64 16.47 22.55
N PRO A 230 10.09 16.37 23.78
CA PRO A 230 8.96 15.48 24.04
C PRO A 230 7.74 15.83 23.20
N GLU A 231 7.12 14.80 22.63
CA GLU A 231 5.94 14.92 21.77
C GLU A 231 4.86 13.97 22.25
N ARG A 232 3.65 14.50 22.45
CA ARG A 232 2.49 13.71 22.89
C ARG A 232 1.73 13.17 21.70
N VAL A 233 1.43 11.88 21.74
CA VAL A 233 0.57 11.20 20.78
C VAL A 233 -0.41 10.31 21.53
N ASP A 234 -1.70 10.54 21.34
CA ASP A 234 -2.75 9.71 21.90
C ASP A 234 -3.38 8.83 20.81
N PHE A 235 -3.75 7.60 21.16
CA PHE A 235 -4.44 6.65 20.27
C PHE A 235 -5.84 6.37 20.78
N GLN A 236 -6.80 6.39 19.86
CA GLN A 236 -8.20 6.04 20.13
C GLN A 236 -8.48 4.65 19.61
N LEU A 237 -9.02 3.81 20.48
CA LEU A 237 -9.50 2.46 20.16
C LEU A 237 -11.00 2.37 20.36
N LYS A 238 -11.63 1.43 19.68
CA LYS A 238 -13.02 1.05 19.83
C LYS A 238 -13.08 -0.37 20.35
N LYS A 239 -13.87 -0.62 21.40
CA LYS A 239 -14.11 -1.96 21.92
C LYS A 239 -14.98 -2.76 20.95
N VAL A 240 -14.59 -4.01 20.71
CA VAL A 240 -15.31 -4.94 19.84
C VAL A 240 -15.36 -6.34 20.45
N SER A 241 -16.26 -7.16 19.94
CA SER A 241 -16.42 -8.56 20.36
C SER A 241 -16.39 -9.49 19.14
N GLY A 242 -16.23 -10.78 19.37
CA GLY A 242 -16.32 -11.79 18.33
C GLY A 242 -15.05 -11.98 17.47
N GLN A 243 -13.94 -11.30 17.80
CA GLN A 243 -12.68 -11.43 17.06
C GLN A 243 -12.05 -12.83 17.13
N ASP A 244 -12.44 -13.68 18.09
CA ASP A 244 -11.96 -15.07 18.14
C ASP A 244 -12.35 -15.87 16.88
N SER A 245 -13.43 -15.47 16.21
CA SER A 245 -13.82 -16.03 14.92
C SER A 245 -13.89 -14.92 13.89
N HIS A 246 -12.93 -14.86 12.99
CA HIS A 246 -12.83 -13.82 11.96
C HIS A 246 -12.34 -14.35 10.62
N THR A 247 -12.56 -13.56 9.57
CA THR A 247 -12.01 -13.82 8.23
C THR A 247 -11.04 -12.71 7.85
N MET A 248 -9.82 -13.07 7.43
CA MET A 248 -8.84 -12.16 6.84
C MET A 248 -8.77 -12.37 5.33
N LEU A 249 -8.96 -11.31 4.56
CA LEU A 249 -8.75 -11.29 3.11
C LEU A 249 -7.30 -10.90 2.83
N LEU A 250 -6.53 -11.76 2.19
CA LEU A 250 -5.12 -11.56 1.87
C LEU A 250 -4.99 -11.15 0.40
N LEU A 251 -4.56 -9.91 0.17
CA LEU A 251 -4.63 -9.20 -1.10
C LEU A 251 -3.22 -8.92 -1.63
N GLY A 252 -2.67 -9.83 -2.43
CA GLY A 252 -1.32 -9.69 -3.01
C GLY A 252 -1.32 -8.94 -4.33
N ASP A 253 -0.28 -8.18 -4.63
CA ASP A 253 0.06 -7.66 -5.97
C ASP A 253 -1.12 -6.98 -6.68
N ILE A 254 -1.58 -5.86 -6.16
CA ILE A 254 -2.70 -5.08 -6.73
C ILE A 254 -2.25 -4.30 -7.96
N HIS A 255 -1.06 -3.71 -7.94
CA HIS A 255 -0.41 -3.02 -9.07
C HIS A 255 -1.28 -2.01 -9.81
N LEU A 256 -1.99 -1.15 -9.10
CA LEU A 256 -2.69 -0.05 -9.75
C LEU A 256 -1.71 1.02 -10.22
N ALA A 257 -1.92 1.52 -11.44
CA ALA A 257 -1.01 2.46 -12.07
C ALA A 257 -1.70 3.41 -13.06
N ASN A 258 -3.04 3.49 -13.04
CA ASN A 258 -3.84 4.29 -13.99
C ASN A 258 -3.45 4.03 -15.45
N ARG A 259 -3.22 2.76 -15.80
CA ARG A 259 -3.05 2.29 -17.17
C ARG A 259 -4.41 2.03 -17.82
N THR A 260 -4.42 1.70 -19.09
CA THR A 260 -5.60 1.63 -19.97
C THR A 260 -6.89 1.12 -19.32
N ASN A 261 -6.87 0.04 -18.53
CA ASN A 261 -8.07 -0.57 -17.94
C ASN A 261 -7.90 -1.11 -16.52
N ASP A 262 -6.75 -0.90 -15.85
CA ASP A 262 -6.48 -1.51 -14.56
C ASP A 262 -7.47 -1.06 -13.47
N ARG A 263 -7.77 0.24 -13.38
CA ARG A 263 -8.76 0.79 -12.43
C ARG A 263 -10.18 0.24 -12.65
N LYS A 264 -10.56 0.05 -13.92
CA LYS A 264 -11.87 -0.56 -14.24
C LYS A 264 -11.93 -2.02 -13.82
N GLN A 265 -10.84 -2.77 -14.03
CA GLN A 265 -10.74 -4.17 -13.62
C GLN A 265 -10.69 -4.28 -12.09
N PHE A 266 -9.95 -3.38 -11.43
CA PHE A 266 -9.92 -3.28 -9.97
C PHE A 266 -11.31 -3.03 -9.38
N LYS A 267 -12.13 -2.22 -10.04
CA LYS A 267 -13.53 -2.05 -9.62
C LYS A 267 -14.28 -3.38 -9.60
N SER A 268 -14.09 -4.25 -10.59
CA SER A 268 -14.71 -5.58 -10.62
C SER A 268 -14.23 -6.47 -9.47
N PHE A 269 -12.95 -6.36 -9.09
CA PHE A 269 -12.41 -7.00 -7.89
C PHE A 269 -13.05 -6.45 -6.62
N VAL A 270 -13.18 -5.12 -6.49
CA VAL A 270 -13.86 -4.48 -5.34
C VAL A 270 -15.32 -4.92 -5.23
N ASP A 271 -16.03 -4.99 -6.35
CA ASP A 271 -17.43 -5.46 -6.38
C ASP A 271 -17.51 -6.93 -5.90
N ASP A 272 -16.56 -7.79 -6.30
CA ASP A 272 -16.48 -9.20 -5.84
C ASP A 272 -16.16 -9.28 -4.33
N VAL A 273 -15.21 -8.49 -3.83
CA VAL A 273 -14.89 -8.42 -2.39
C VAL A 273 -16.12 -7.99 -1.59
N ASN A 274 -16.80 -6.92 -2.00
CA ASN A 274 -17.98 -6.42 -1.31
C ASN A 274 -19.14 -7.45 -1.32
N ALA A 275 -19.34 -8.12 -2.45
CA ALA A 275 -20.35 -9.18 -2.56
C ALA A 275 -20.01 -10.37 -1.67
N PHE A 276 -18.75 -10.79 -1.62
CA PHE A 276 -18.30 -11.88 -0.76
C PHE A 276 -18.44 -11.52 0.73
N THR A 277 -17.93 -10.37 1.14
CA THR A 277 -17.96 -9.94 2.55
C THR A 277 -19.37 -9.80 3.09
N ALA A 278 -20.34 -9.42 2.26
CA ALA A 278 -21.74 -9.36 2.62
C ALA A 278 -22.35 -10.76 2.97
N THR A 279 -21.69 -11.85 2.55
CA THR A 279 -22.13 -13.23 2.85
C THR A 279 -21.45 -13.82 4.09
N VAL A 280 -20.39 -13.18 4.60
CA VAL A 280 -19.60 -13.70 5.72
C VAL A 280 -20.24 -13.28 7.05
N SER A 281 -20.46 -14.25 7.93
CA SER A 281 -20.87 -13.97 9.30
C SER A 281 -19.66 -13.69 10.18
N GLY A 282 -19.72 -12.62 10.99
CA GLY A 282 -18.64 -12.22 11.90
C GLY A 282 -17.69 -11.18 11.32
N PRO A 283 -16.64 -10.82 12.08
CA PRO A 283 -15.67 -9.79 11.66
C PRO A 283 -14.89 -10.20 10.42
N VAL A 284 -14.74 -9.24 9.48
CA VAL A 284 -13.91 -9.41 8.28
C VAL A 284 -12.88 -8.28 8.23
N TYR A 285 -11.64 -8.63 7.94
CA TYR A 285 -10.52 -7.72 7.79
C TYR A 285 -9.82 -7.97 6.46
N GLY A 286 -9.12 -6.97 5.96
CA GLY A 286 -8.21 -7.12 4.83
C GLY A 286 -6.75 -6.94 5.26
N LEU A 287 -5.84 -7.57 4.56
CA LEU A 287 -4.40 -7.41 4.71
C LEU A 287 -3.76 -7.50 3.32
N THR A 288 -3.17 -6.41 2.85
CA THR A 288 -2.42 -6.47 1.59
C THR A 288 -1.10 -7.21 1.79
N LEU A 289 -0.56 -7.76 0.72
CA LEU A 289 0.74 -8.45 0.73
C LEU A 289 1.78 -7.71 -0.12
N GLY A 290 1.68 -6.38 -0.21
CA GLY A 290 2.59 -5.53 -0.96
C GLY A 290 2.19 -5.31 -2.42
N ASP A 291 2.93 -4.42 -3.08
CA ASP A 291 2.74 -4.01 -4.47
C ASP A 291 1.33 -3.49 -4.76
N MET A 292 0.87 -2.54 -3.95
CA MET A 292 -0.43 -1.89 -4.11
C MET A 292 -0.45 -0.97 -5.32
N THR A 293 0.66 -0.26 -5.54
CA THR A 293 0.87 0.64 -6.67
C THR A 293 2.03 0.14 -7.54
N TRP A 294 2.41 0.92 -8.52
CA TRP A 294 3.58 0.62 -9.34
C TRP A 294 4.41 1.90 -9.53
N ASP A 295 5.51 2.01 -8.80
CA ASP A 295 6.40 3.17 -8.74
C ASP A 295 6.86 3.69 -10.12
N LEU A 296 6.99 2.80 -11.12
CA LEU A 296 7.30 3.16 -12.50
C LEU A 296 6.30 4.17 -13.10
N TYR A 297 5.06 4.18 -12.60
CA TYR A 297 3.96 5.00 -13.12
C TYR A 297 3.54 6.15 -12.19
N TRP A 298 4.19 6.33 -11.04
CA TRP A 298 3.81 7.40 -10.11
C TRP A 298 3.84 8.78 -10.76
N GLU A 299 4.91 9.07 -11.52
CA GLU A 299 5.06 10.35 -12.21
C GLU A 299 4.48 10.31 -13.64
N THR A 300 4.71 9.23 -14.38
CA THR A 300 4.33 9.13 -15.79
C THR A 300 2.80 9.07 -15.99
N ASN A 301 2.08 8.45 -15.06
CA ASN A 301 0.63 8.34 -15.08
C ASN A 301 -0.04 9.20 -14.01
N ASN A 302 0.75 9.92 -13.18
CA ASN A 302 0.27 10.69 -12.03
C ASN A 302 -0.65 9.86 -11.15
N TYR A 303 -0.16 8.69 -10.70
CA TYR A 303 -0.91 7.73 -9.90
C TYR A 303 -0.02 7.14 -8.80
N GLY A 304 -0.28 7.49 -7.56
CA GLY A 304 0.45 7.02 -6.38
C GLY A 304 -0.49 6.52 -5.28
N TYR A 305 0.00 6.50 -4.04
CA TYR A 305 -0.76 5.96 -2.89
C TYR A 305 -2.10 6.66 -2.65
N LYS A 306 -2.16 7.99 -2.79
CA LYS A 306 -3.42 8.74 -2.58
C LYS A 306 -4.50 8.33 -3.57
N ASP A 307 -4.10 8.07 -4.82
CA ASP A 307 -5.01 7.62 -5.87
C ASP A 307 -5.45 6.18 -5.63
N TYR A 308 -4.51 5.30 -5.24
CA TYR A 308 -4.81 3.94 -4.81
C TYR A 308 -5.82 3.94 -3.66
N LEU A 309 -5.57 4.71 -2.59
CA LEU A 309 -6.47 4.78 -1.45
C LEU A 309 -7.84 5.33 -1.83
N ALA A 310 -7.90 6.30 -2.75
CA ALA A 310 -9.17 6.83 -3.27
C ALA A 310 -9.97 5.75 -4.02
N ASP A 311 -9.31 4.94 -4.85
CA ASP A 311 -9.98 3.82 -5.54
C ASP A 311 -10.35 2.70 -4.54
N ALA A 312 -9.48 2.38 -3.60
CA ALA A 312 -9.68 1.31 -2.61
C ALA A 312 -10.74 1.64 -1.55
N GLN A 313 -11.10 2.91 -1.34
CA GLN A 313 -12.24 3.31 -0.49
C GLN A 313 -13.57 2.70 -0.91
N ALA A 314 -13.69 2.23 -2.15
CA ALA A 314 -14.85 1.49 -2.63
C ALA A 314 -14.99 0.10 -1.98
N ILE A 315 -13.95 -0.44 -1.33
CA ILE A 315 -14.04 -1.59 -0.44
C ILE A 315 -14.74 -1.14 0.84
N THR A 316 -15.93 -1.68 1.11
CA THR A 316 -16.78 -1.22 2.21
C THR A 316 -16.76 -2.17 3.39
N GLY A 317 -16.97 -1.63 4.59
CA GLY A 317 -17.25 -2.43 5.79
C GLY A 317 -16.04 -3.02 6.52
N LEU A 318 -14.84 -3.05 5.93
CA LEU A 318 -13.67 -3.64 6.57
C LEU A 318 -12.48 -2.68 6.71
N THR A 319 -11.64 -2.97 7.72
CA THR A 319 -10.31 -2.38 7.87
C THR A 319 -9.33 -3.18 7.04
N VAL A 320 -8.49 -2.51 6.23
CA VAL A 320 -7.46 -3.16 5.42
C VAL A 320 -6.08 -2.73 5.93
N TYR A 321 -5.37 -3.64 6.58
CA TYR A 321 -3.98 -3.49 6.97
C TYR A 321 -3.09 -3.54 5.72
N GLN A 322 -1.96 -2.83 5.73
CA GLN A 322 -1.13 -2.69 4.53
C GLN A 322 0.26 -3.28 4.76
N THR A 323 0.74 -4.07 3.81
CA THR A 323 2.12 -4.54 3.72
C THR A 323 2.79 -3.82 2.55
N ILE A 324 4.04 -3.43 2.68
CA ILE A 324 4.81 -2.79 1.60
C ILE A 324 5.43 -3.86 0.68
N GLY A 325 5.50 -3.58 -0.64
CA GLY A 325 6.18 -4.42 -1.63
C GLY A 325 7.27 -3.67 -2.38
N ASN A 326 7.96 -4.33 -3.30
CA ASN A 326 9.09 -3.72 -4.02
C ASN A 326 8.66 -2.61 -4.99
N HIS A 327 7.42 -2.61 -5.47
CA HIS A 327 6.85 -1.55 -6.29
C HIS A 327 6.22 -0.42 -5.47
N ASP A 328 6.25 -0.55 -4.15
CA ASP A 328 5.88 0.49 -3.19
C ASP A 328 7.12 1.23 -2.66
N HIS A 329 8.33 0.92 -3.11
CA HIS A 329 9.56 1.68 -2.90
C HIS A 329 9.80 2.64 -4.05
N SER A 330 10.10 3.90 -3.75
CA SER A 330 10.29 4.94 -4.75
C SER A 330 11.54 4.73 -5.61
N MET A 331 11.39 4.64 -6.92
CA MET A 331 12.52 4.67 -7.85
C MET A 331 13.16 6.06 -7.98
N TYR A 332 12.58 7.10 -7.40
CA TYR A 332 13.09 8.47 -7.44
C TYR A 332 14.01 8.81 -6.25
N GLN A 333 14.28 7.84 -5.38
CA GLN A 333 15.10 7.99 -4.18
C GLN A 333 16.18 6.91 -4.13
N ILE A 334 17.24 7.16 -3.37
CA ILE A 334 18.29 6.19 -3.05
C ILE A 334 18.32 5.91 -1.55
N GLY A 335 18.78 4.70 -1.20
CA GLY A 335 18.84 4.23 0.19
C GLY A 335 17.48 3.79 0.71
N ASP A 336 17.46 2.65 1.31
CA ASP A 336 16.27 1.91 1.76
C ASP A 336 15.31 2.78 2.57
N TYR A 337 15.82 3.53 3.52
CA TYR A 337 15.05 4.44 4.38
C TYR A 337 14.30 5.53 3.59
N ASN A 338 14.91 6.11 2.54
CA ASN A 338 14.32 7.24 1.79
C ASN A 338 13.29 6.77 0.77
N THR A 339 13.46 5.56 0.21
CA THR A 339 12.55 5.03 -0.81
C THR A 339 11.13 4.78 -0.27
N VAL A 340 10.98 4.63 1.04
CA VAL A 340 9.69 4.40 1.73
C VAL A 340 9.11 5.66 2.41
N GLU A 341 9.70 6.85 2.22
CA GLU A 341 9.26 8.09 2.86
C GLU A 341 7.80 8.43 2.50
N GLU A 342 7.41 8.30 1.24
CA GLU A 342 6.04 8.61 0.81
C GLU A 342 5.05 7.56 1.34
N TYR A 343 5.43 6.28 1.36
CA TYR A 343 4.64 5.22 1.99
C TYR A 343 4.37 5.57 3.47
N LYS A 344 5.40 5.90 4.22
CA LYS A 344 5.27 6.26 5.66
C LYS A 344 4.36 7.47 5.88
N LYS A 345 4.34 8.44 4.96
CA LYS A 345 3.50 9.64 5.06
C LYS A 345 2.02 9.36 4.75
N VAL A 346 1.75 8.49 3.78
CA VAL A 346 0.39 8.31 3.23
C VAL A 346 -0.28 7.05 3.76
N VAL A 347 0.47 5.96 3.89
CA VAL A 347 -0.04 4.64 4.28
C VAL A 347 0.23 4.33 5.75
N GLY A 348 1.48 4.43 6.18
CA GLY A 348 1.87 4.18 7.57
C GLY A 348 3.20 3.44 7.73
N PRO A 349 3.42 2.80 8.89
CA PRO A 349 4.63 2.03 9.16
C PRO A 349 4.85 0.92 8.13
N THR A 350 6.10 0.67 7.74
CA THR A 350 6.44 -0.41 6.81
C THR A 350 6.44 -1.78 7.51
N TYR A 351 6.58 -1.80 8.84
CA TYR A 351 6.42 -2.98 9.67
C TYR A 351 5.76 -2.63 11.01
N TYR A 352 4.90 -3.50 11.50
CA TYR A 352 4.12 -3.32 12.73
C TYR A 352 3.44 -4.64 13.12
N SER A 353 2.72 -4.64 14.25
CA SER A 353 1.93 -5.78 14.70
C SER A 353 0.53 -5.36 15.17
N PHE A 354 -0.38 -6.31 15.27
CA PHE A 354 -1.71 -6.15 15.85
C PHE A 354 -2.26 -7.53 16.28
N ASN A 355 -3.34 -7.53 17.05
CA ASN A 355 -3.94 -8.77 17.54
C ASN A 355 -5.41 -8.84 17.17
N LEU A 356 -5.87 -10.00 16.72
CA LEU A 356 -7.29 -10.30 16.50
C LEU A 356 -7.61 -11.63 17.19
N GLY A 357 -8.53 -11.60 18.14
CA GLY A 357 -8.86 -12.80 18.95
C GLY A 357 -7.61 -13.38 19.61
N GLN A 358 -7.34 -14.65 19.37
CA GLN A 358 -6.21 -15.37 19.96
C GLN A 358 -4.94 -15.36 19.07
N VAL A 359 -4.91 -14.57 18.00
CA VAL A 359 -3.83 -14.57 17.01
C VAL A 359 -3.07 -13.25 17.04
N HIS A 360 -1.76 -13.34 17.01
CA HIS A 360 -0.87 -12.19 16.82
C HIS A 360 -0.44 -12.07 15.36
N TYR A 361 -0.74 -10.92 14.76
CA TYR A 361 -0.42 -10.58 13.37
C TYR A 361 0.81 -9.68 13.34
N VAL A 362 1.74 -10.00 12.46
CA VAL A 362 2.96 -9.23 12.23
C VAL A 362 3.06 -8.88 10.75
N VAL A 363 3.27 -7.62 10.44
CA VAL A 363 3.59 -7.14 9.10
C VAL A 363 5.07 -6.80 9.05
N LEU A 364 5.78 -7.29 8.05
CA LEU A 364 7.22 -7.07 7.86
C LEU A 364 7.52 -6.51 6.48
N ASP A 365 8.54 -5.67 6.40
CA ASP A 365 9.14 -5.18 5.18
C ASP A 365 10.39 -6.02 4.86
N ASN A 366 10.32 -6.85 3.83
CA ASN A 366 11.43 -7.72 3.44
C ASN A 366 12.07 -7.33 2.09
N VAL A 367 11.93 -6.05 1.74
CA VAL A 367 12.55 -5.44 0.57
C VAL A 367 13.65 -4.47 1.03
N GLU A 368 14.91 -4.84 0.93
CA GLU A 368 16.02 -3.91 1.12
C GLU A 368 16.32 -3.20 -0.21
N CYS A 369 15.88 -1.97 -0.37
CA CYS A 369 16.08 -1.21 -1.59
C CYS A 369 17.53 -0.73 -1.74
N THR A 370 18.14 -1.02 -2.89
CA THR A 370 19.55 -0.73 -3.17
C THR A 370 19.75 0.14 -4.42
N ASN A 371 18.73 0.90 -4.80
CA ASN A 371 18.78 1.82 -5.96
C ASN A 371 20.03 2.71 -5.90
N SER A 372 20.82 2.75 -6.98
CA SER A 372 22.02 3.57 -7.06
C SER A 372 22.39 4.00 -8.48
N GLU A 373 21.97 3.26 -9.51
CA GLU A 373 22.28 3.55 -10.90
C GLU A 373 21.33 4.62 -11.46
N PRO A 374 21.83 5.80 -11.91
CA PRO A 374 20.99 6.85 -12.46
C PRO A 374 20.28 6.42 -13.74
N ALA A 375 19.01 6.78 -13.85
CA ALA A 375 18.14 6.53 -15.00
C ALA A 375 17.22 7.74 -15.25
N LYS A 376 16.36 7.61 -16.24
CA LYS A 376 15.25 8.53 -16.50
C LYS A 376 13.98 7.72 -16.75
N ASP A 377 12.87 8.20 -16.22
CA ASP A 377 11.56 7.68 -16.54
C ASP A 377 11.10 8.04 -17.97
N ASP A 378 9.94 7.56 -18.37
CA ASP A 378 9.38 7.79 -19.71
C ASP A 378 9.07 9.28 -20.01
N ASN A 379 8.97 10.13 -18.99
CA ASN A 379 8.83 11.58 -19.11
C ASN A 379 10.18 12.32 -19.13
N GLY A 380 11.30 11.59 -18.94
CA GLY A 380 12.65 12.14 -18.89
C GLY A 380 13.04 12.71 -17.52
N LYS A 381 12.24 12.51 -16.47
CA LYS A 381 12.56 12.87 -15.09
C LYS A 381 13.65 11.97 -14.54
N ALA A 382 14.60 12.53 -13.82
CA ALA A 382 15.68 11.77 -13.19
C ALA A 382 15.11 10.78 -12.15
N CYS A 383 15.56 9.55 -12.24
CA CYS A 383 15.23 8.45 -11.34
C CYS A 383 16.42 7.49 -11.22
N TYR A 384 16.23 6.33 -10.66
CA TYR A 384 17.23 5.28 -10.54
C TYR A 384 16.69 3.96 -11.09
N VAL A 385 17.59 3.12 -11.62
CA VAL A 385 17.27 1.74 -11.94
C VAL A 385 16.86 1.03 -10.65
N ARG A 386 15.68 0.40 -10.65
CA ARG A 386 15.21 -0.32 -9.47
C ARG A 386 16.14 -1.49 -9.16
N ALA A 387 16.63 -1.52 -7.93
CA ALA A 387 17.42 -2.60 -7.38
C ALA A 387 17.04 -2.83 -5.91
N TYR A 388 16.93 -4.08 -5.51
CA TYR A 388 16.62 -4.48 -4.13
C TYR A 388 17.14 -5.89 -3.85
N LYS A 389 17.19 -6.24 -2.57
CA LYS A 389 17.45 -7.60 -2.08
C LYS A 389 16.23 -8.12 -1.34
N ASP A 390 16.01 -9.42 -1.44
CA ASP A 390 15.05 -10.18 -0.65
C ASP A 390 15.64 -10.32 0.77
N HIS A 391 15.45 -9.31 1.64
CA HIS A 391 16.16 -9.23 2.92
C HIS A 391 15.33 -8.61 4.05
N LEU A 392 15.29 -9.28 5.19
CA LEU A 392 14.84 -8.70 6.46
C LEU A 392 16.04 -8.10 7.20
N VAL A 393 16.08 -6.77 7.27
CA VAL A 393 17.19 -6.05 7.93
C VAL A 393 17.22 -6.33 9.45
N ASP A 394 18.41 -6.38 10.01
CA ASP A 394 18.61 -6.71 11.44
C ASP A 394 17.83 -5.83 12.40
N GLN A 395 17.73 -4.53 12.11
CA GLN A 395 16.97 -3.59 12.96
C GLN A 395 15.50 -4.00 13.11
N GLN A 396 14.88 -4.48 12.03
CA GLN A 396 13.49 -4.94 12.03
C GLN A 396 13.34 -6.26 12.81
N LEU A 397 14.29 -7.18 12.64
CA LEU A 397 14.29 -8.43 13.41
C LEU A 397 14.53 -8.20 14.90
N ASP A 398 15.35 -7.21 15.27
CA ASP A 398 15.55 -6.78 16.67
C ASP A 398 14.30 -6.09 17.25
N TRP A 399 13.54 -5.36 16.42
CA TRP A 399 12.23 -4.85 16.79
C TRP A 399 11.24 -6.01 17.02
N LEU A 400 11.16 -6.95 16.08
CA LEU A 400 10.26 -8.11 16.19
C LEU A 400 10.55 -8.92 17.46
N GLN A 401 11.83 -9.13 17.82
CA GLN A 401 12.18 -9.81 19.05
C GLN A 401 11.61 -9.09 20.30
N LYS A 402 11.62 -7.77 20.31
CA LYS A 402 11.05 -6.97 21.42
C LYS A 402 9.52 -7.06 21.43
N ASP A 403 8.89 -6.96 20.28
CA ASP A 403 7.44 -7.09 20.14
C ASP A 403 6.96 -8.47 20.63
N LEU A 404 7.57 -9.54 20.13
CA LEU A 404 7.29 -10.91 20.53
C LEU A 404 7.57 -11.19 22.03
N SER A 405 8.41 -10.40 22.70
CA SER A 405 8.62 -10.56 24.15
C SER A 405 7.36 -10.25 24.97
N PHE A 406 6.39 -9.57 24.38
CA PHE A 406 5.08 -9.28 24.98
C PHE A 406 3.98 -10.26 24.56
N VAL A 407 4.28 -11.19 23.66
CA VAL A 407 3.33 -12.17 23.12
C VAL A 407 3.53 -13.52 23.83
N PRO A 408 2.49 -14.09 24.45
CA PRO A 408 2.60 -15.40 25.07
C PRO A 408 3.05 -16.46 24.03
N VAL A 409 3.98 -17.33 24.42
CA VAL A 409 4.51 -18.38 23.53
C VAL A 409 3.47 -19.41 23.08
N THR A 410 2.26 -19.38 23.65
CA THR A 410 1.11 -20.21 23.26
C THR A 410 0.29 -19.59 22.13
N THR A 411 0.59 -18.34 21.72
CA THR A 411 -0.17 -17.59 20.72
C THR A 411 0.26 -18.00 19.33
N PRO A 412 -0.65 -18.39 18.42
CA PRO A 412 -0.30 -18.59 17.01
C PRO A 412 0.07 -17.26 16.33
N LEU A 413 0.98 -17.32 15.37
CA LEU A 413 1.44 -16.16 14.61
C LEU A 413 0.95 -16.20 13.16
N VAL A 414 0.52 -15.04 12.66
CA VAL A 414 0.35 -14.78 11.23
C VAL A 414 1.31 -13.66 10.83
N ILE A 415 2.22 -13.95 9.91
CA ILE A 415 3.22 -13.01 9.42
C ILE A 415 2.91 -12.67 7.96
N ALA A 416 2.76 -11.40 7.64
CA ALA A 416 2.61 -10.90 6.28
C ALA A 416 3.88 -10.18 5.85
N MET A 417 4.39 -10.52 4.68
CA MET A 417 5.48 -9.82 4.00
C MET A 417 5.34 -10.01 2.49
N HIS A 418 6.03 -9.22 1.71
CA HIS A 418 5.83 -9.24 0.26
C HIS A 418 6.52 -10.41 -0.43
N ILE A 419 7.85 -10.53 -0.25
CA ILE A 419 8.69 -11.51 -0.95
C ILE A 419 8.64 -12.86 -0.22
N PRO A 420 8.48 -13.98 -0.95
CA PRO A 420 8.48 -15.30 -0.33
C PRO A 420 9.79 -15.65 0.39
N MET A 421 9.65 -16.26 1.54
CA MET A 421 10.74 -16.78 2.34
C MET A 421 11.40 -18.01 1.68
N TYR A 422 10.57 -18.82 1.01
CA TYR A 422 10.99 -20.03 0.30
C TYR A 422 10.62 -19.97 -1.18
N LYS A 423 11.44 -20.66 -2.01
CA LYS A 423 11.10 -20.95 -3.42
C LYS A 423 10.13 -22.13 -3.47
N PRO A 424 9.39 -22.30 -4.58
CA PRO A 424 8.71 -23.58 -4.84
C PRO A 424 9.69 -24.75 -4.61
N GLY A 425 9.25 -25.80 -3.88
CA GLY A 425 10.11 -26.90 -3.46
C GLY A 425 10.88 -26.69 -2.14
N GLY A 426 10.73 -25.54 -1.47
CA GLY A 426 11.11 -25.33 -0.08
C GLY A 426 12.57 -24.94 0.19
N SER A 427 13.35 -24.60 -0.84
CA SER A 427 14.66 -23.98 -0.63
C SER A 427 14.53 -22.51 -0.22
N VAL A 428 15.39 -22.07 0.71
CA VAL A 428 15.39 -20.65 1.19
C VAL A 428 15.67 -19.69 0.04
N ARG A 429 14.90 -18.62 -0.01
CA ARG A 429 15.05 -17.52 -0.97
C ARG A 429 15.59 -16.26 -0.31
N MET A 430 15.10 -15.90 0.86
CA MET A 430 15.26 -14.60 1.50
C MET A 430 16.40 -14.59 2.51
N ASP A 431 17.23 -13.54 2.50
CA ASP A 431 18.19 -13.28 3.55
C ASP A 431 17.47 -12.86 4.84
N GLY A 432 17.99 -13.28 6.02
CA GLY A 432 17.32 -13.08 7.31
C GLY A 432 16.33 -14.20 7.67
N ALA A 433 16.01 -15.13 6.76
CA ALA A 433 15.08 -16.23 7.01
C ALA A 433 15.45 -17.08 8.23
N ALA A 434 16.74 -17.38 8.44
CA ALA A 434 17.19 -18.17 9.57
C ALA A 434 16.96 -17.45 10.92
N LYS A 435 17.21 -16.14 10.98
CA LYS A 435 16.98 -15.32 12.20
C LYS A 435 15.48 -15.21 12.48
N LEU A 436 14.65 -14.97 11.45
CA LEU A 436 13.19 -14.99 11.59
C LEU A 436 12.71 -16.33 12.12
N THR A 437 13.12 -17.44 11.51
CA THR A 437 12.79 -18.80 11.94
C THR A 437 13.15 -19.01 13.41
N SER A 438 14.34 -18.60 13.84
CA SER A 438 14.78 -18.73 15.24
C SER A 438 13.88 -17.96 16.21
N LEU A 439 13.41 -16.77 15.83
CA LEU A 439 12.52 -15.96 16.67
C LEU A 439 11.12 -16.59 16.83
N VAL A 440 10.61 -17.23 15.78
CA VAL A 440 9.21 -17.67 15.75
C VAL A 440 9.02 -19.16 16.04
N SER A 441 10.06 -19.97 15.98
CA SER A 441 9.98 -21.44 16.13
C SER A 441 9.50 -21.93 17.52
N GLN A 442 9.51 -21.06 18.51
CA GLN A 442 8.97 -21.33 19.85
C GLN A 442 7.42 -21.26 19.91
N TYR A 443 6.78 -20.64 18.92
CA TYR A 443 5.33 -20.52 18.85
C TYR A 443 4.70 -21.79 18.27
N PRO A 444 3.44 -22.12 18.65
CA PRO A 444 2.86 -23.42 18.31
C PRO A 444 2.59 -23.56 16.80
N GLN A 445 2.30 -22.46 16.13
CA GLN A 445 1.91 -22.41 14.74
C GLN A 445 2.24 -21.03 14.15
N VAL A 446 2.89 -21.03 12.97
CA VAL A 446 3.30 -19.81 12.27
C VAL A 446 2.86 -19.90 10.81
N HIS A 447 1.92 -19.08 10.41
CA HIS A 447 1.53 -18.91 9.01
C HIS A 447 2.21 -17.68 8.44
N VAL A 448 2.95 -17.85 7.34
CA VAL A 448 3.59 -16.75 6.61
C VAL A 448 2.84 -16.55 5.29
N PHE A 449 2.31 -15.37 5.05
CA PHE A 449 1.65 -15.01 3.79
C PHE A 449 2.50 -14.05 2.99
N THR A 450 2.73 -14.41 1.72
CA THR A 450 3.57 -13.68 0.77
C THR A 450 2.90 -13.59 -0.59
N ALA A 451 3.47 -12.78 -1.50
CA ALA A 451 2.98 -12.55 -2.85
C ALA A 451 4.13 -12.42 -3.86
N HIS A 452 4.33 -11.27 -4.53
CA HIS A 452 5.49 -10.92 -5.36
C HIS A 452 5.66 -11.74 -6.64
N THR A 453 5.45 -13.05 -6.59
CA THR A 453 5.73 -13.94 -7.75
C THR A 453 4.58 -13.98 -8.75
N HIS A 454 3.39 -13.48 -8.40
CA HIS A 454 2.15 -13.59 -9.16
C HIS A 454 1.75 -15.04 -9.50
N THR A 455 2.27 -16.00 -8.74
CA THR A 455 1.95 -17.43 -8.85
C THR A 455 1.47 -17.97 -7.51
N ILE A 456 0.77 -19.08 -7.48
CA ILE A 456 0.27 -19.68 -6.23
C ILE A 456 1.07 -20.93 -5.91
N TYR A 457 1.62 -20.99 -4.70
CA TYR A 457 2.22 -22.20 -4.15
C TYR A 457 2.29 -22.17 -2.62
N ASN A 458 2.38 -23.32 -2.01
CA ASN A 458 2.53 -23.50 -0.58
C ASN A 458 3.84 -24.21 -0.24
N VAL A 459 4.47 -23.83 0.88
CA VAL A 459 5.66 -24.49 1.41
C VAL A 459 5.42 -24.85 2.88
N ASP A 460 5.21 -26.13 3.16
CA ASP A 460 4.97 -26.61 4.51
C ASP A 460 6.29 -27.03 5.18
N LYS A 461 6.77 -26.21 6.10
CA LYS A 461 7.90 -26.47 7.00
C LYS A 461 7.46 -26.63 8.46
N SER A 462 6.18 -26.81 8.71
CA SER A 462 5.61 -26.84 10.05
C SER A 462 6.20 -27.93 10.95
N ALA A 463 6.55 -29.07 10.38
CA ALA A 463 7.22 -30.16 11.10
C ALA A 463 8.69 -29.84 11.46
N GLU A 464 9.36 -28.98 10.66
CA GLU A 464 10.77 -28.63 10.85
C GLU A 464 10.93 -27.41 11.78
N ASN A 465 10.12 -26.37 11.58
CA ASN A 465 10.30 -25.07 12.23
C ASN A 465 9.00 -24.31 12.53
N ARG A 466 7.86 -24.98 12.52
CA ARG A 466 6.51 -24.44 12.78
C ARG A 466 5.95 -23.54 11.67
N ILE A 467 6.69 -23.27 10.60
CA ILE A 467 6.28 -22.34 9.54
C ILE A 467 5.53 -23.07 8.43
N PHE A 468 4.37 -22.54 8.08
CA PHE A 468 3.68 -22.85 6.83
C PHE A 468 3.62 -21.55 6.01
N GLU A 469 4.30 -21.51 4.87
CA GLU A 469 4.27 -20.36 3.98
C GLU A 469 3.26 -20.54 2.86
N HIS A 470 2.49 -19.48 2.61
CA HIS A 470 1.50 -19.35 1.56
C HIS A 470 1.90 -18.22 0.61
N ASN A 471 2.31 -18.53 -0.60
CA ASN A 471 2.42 -17.53 -1.66
C ASN A 471 1.05 -17.38 -2.32
N ALA A 472 0.37 -16.26 -2.01
CA ALA A 472 -1.08 -16.12 -2.16
C ALA A 472 -1.56 -15.78 -3.58
N GLY A 473 -0.65 -15.73 -4.57
CA GLY A 473 -0.98 -15.27 -5.92
C GLY A 473 -1.20 -13.76 -5.99
N SER A 474 -1.90 -13.27 -7.01
CA SER A 474 -2.07 -11.84 -7.25
C SER A 474 -3.50 -11.43 -7.56
N VAL A 475 -3.91 -10.28 -7.01
CA VAL A 475 -5.18 -9.65 -7.36
C VAL A 475 -5.19 -9.24 -8.83
N CYS A 476 -4.07 -8.72 -9.34
CA CYS A 476 -3.95 -8.25 -10.72
C CYS A 476 -3.76 -9.35 -11.78
N GLY A 477 -3.64 -10.64 -11.37
CA GLY A 477 -3.26 -11.71 -12.29
C GLY A 477 -1.91 -11.40 -12.96
N THR A 478 -1.88 -11.31 -14.28
CA THR A 478 -0.70 -10.84 -15.01
C THR A 478 -0.78 -9.32 -15.18
N TRP A 479 -0.58 -8.55 -14.10
CA TRP A 479 -0.56 -7.06 -14.08
C TRP A 479 -1.75 -6.42 -14.81
N TRP A 480 -2.96 -7.01 -14.72
CA TRP A 480 -4.18 -6.60 -15.42
C TRP A 480 -4.15 -6.79 -16.95
N TRP A 481 -3.06 -7.30 -17.51
CA TRP A 481 -2.89 -7.37 -18.96
C TRP A 481 -3.62 -8.53 -19.62
N THR A 482 -3.86 -9.65 -18.92
CA THR A 482 -4.63 -10.76 -19.51
C THR A 482 -6.02 -10.33 -19.93
N SER A 483 -6.77 -9.64 -19.08
CA SER A 483 -8.10 -9.13 -19.42
C SER A 483 -8.08 -7.96 -20.41
N GLN A 484 -6.96 -7.23 -20.51
CA GLN A 484 -6.77 -6.22 -21.54
C GLN A 484 -6.56 -6.84 -22.92
N GLU A 485 -5.76 -7.91 -23.01
CA GLU A 485 -5.48 -8.63 -24.26
C GLU A 485 -6.64 -9.55 -24.66
N THR A 486 -7.31 -10.14 -23.68
CA THR A 486 -8.43 -11.08 -23.84
C THR A 486 -9.51 -10.77 -22.81
N PRO A 487 -10.48 -9.90 -23.13
CA PRO A 487 -11.55 -9.55 -22.20
C PRO A 487 -12.27 -10.79 -21.65
N GLY A 488 -12.53 -10.81 -20.34
CA GLY A 488 -13.14 -11.93 -19.63
C GLY A 488 -12.15 -12.96 -19.06
N VAL A 489 -10.88 -12.94 -19.50
CA VAL A 489 -9.83 -13.84 -18.95
C VAL A 489 -8.93 -13.06 -18.01
N HIS A 490 -8.98 -13.39 -16.71
CA HIS A 490 -8.17 -12.75 -15.67
C HIS A 490 -7.36 -13.81 -14.92
N ILE A 491 -6.11 -14.03 -15.35
CA ILE A 491 -5.25 -15.11 -14.85
C ILE A 491 -3.79 -14.66 -14.71
N GLY A 492 -3.05 -15.35 -13.84
CA GLY A 492 -1.61 -15.25 -13.65
C GLY A 492 -0.80 -16.12 -14.61
N GLN A 493 0.53 -16.03 -14.53
CA GLN A 493 1.48 -16.72 -15.40
C GLN A 493 1.44 -18.24 -15.29
N ASP A 494 1.03 -18.78 -14.14
CA ASP A 494 0.86 -20.20 -13.82
C ASP A 494 -0.53 -20.74 -14.19
N GLY A 495 -1.40 -19.89 -14.75
CA GLY A 495 -2.79 -20.22 -15.08
C GLY A 495 -3.75 -20.14 -13.90
N SER A 496 -3.31 -19.78 -12.71
CA SER A 496 -4.20 -19.47 -11.60
C SER A 496 -5.01 -18.20 -11.90
N PRO A 497 -6.30 -18.13 -11.55
CA PRO A 497 -7.06 -16.89 -11.74
C PRO A 497 -6.52 -15.76 -10.86
N GLY A 498 -6.66 -14.50 -11.28
CA GLY A 498 -6.49 -13.35 -10.41
C GLY A 498 -7.54 -13.38 -9.29
N GLY A 499 -7.12 -13.09 -8.06
CA GLY A 499 -8.00 -13.19 -6.91
C GLY A 499 -7.27 -12.97 -5.58
N TYR A 500 -7.77 -13.56 -4.51
CA TYR A 500 -7.26 -13.37 -3.15
C TYR A 500 -7.44 -14.62 -2.29
N THR A 501 -6.63 -14.71 -1.24
CA THR A 501 -6.74 -15.82 -0.28
C THR A 501 -7.63 -15.42 0.89
N LEU A 502 -8.52 -16.31 1.29
CA LEU A 502 -9.35 -16.22 2.49
C LEU A 502 -8.65 -16.99 3.61
N LEU A 503 -8.34 -16.34 4.72
CA LEU A 503 -7.90 -16.98 5.95
C LEU A 503 -9.04 -16.90 6.96
N LYS A 504 -9.64 -18.04 7.28
CA LYS A 504 -10.69 -18.17 8.31
C LYS A 504 -10.02 -18.61 9.60
N VAL A 505 -10.23 -17.86 10.65
CA VAL A 505 -9.71 -18.12 11.99
C VAL A 505 -10.86 -18.41 12.93
N ASN A 506 -10.71 -19.45 13.75
CA ASN A 506 -11.63 -19.78 14.83
C ASN A 506 -10.82 -20.19 16.08
N GLY A 507 -10.66 -19.26 17.02
CA GLY A 507 -9.73 -19.40 18.13
C GLY A 507 -8.27 -19.49 17.63
N THR A 508 -7.71 -20.68 17.69
CA THR A 508 -6.36 -21.00 17.20
C THR A 508 -6.36 -21.87 15.95
N ASP A 509 -7.53 -22.22 15.42
CA ASP A 509 -7.66 -23.02 14.21
C ASP A 509 -7.70 -22.13 12.98
N PHE A 510 -6.93 -22.53 11.96
CA PHE A 510 -6.83 -21.82 10.69
C PHE A 510 -7.31 -22.67 9.53
N GLN A 511 -8.13 -22.05 8.65
CA GLN A 511 -8.50 -22.62 7.36
C GLN A 511 -8.28 -21.56 6.28
N TRP A 512 -7.84 -22.00 5.09
CA TRP A 512 -7.63 -21.08 3.96
C TRP A 512 -8.17 -21.65 2.66
N GLN A 513 -8.65 -20.76 1.81
CA GLN A 513 -9.15 -21.08 0.48
C GLN A 513 -8.76 -19.95 -0.48
N TYR A 514 -8.53 -20.28 -1.73
CA TYR A 514 -8.36 -19.26 -2.77
C TYR A 514 -9.73 -18.83 -3.31
N LYS A 515 -9.92 -17.51 -3.50
CA LYS A 515 -11.12 -16.93 -4.08
C LYS A 515 -10.75 -16.22 -5.38
N ALA A 516 -11.07 -16.82 -6.51
CA ALA A 516 -10.93 -16.19 -7.82
C ALA A 516 -11.94 -15.06 -7.99
N THR A 517 -11.49 -13.89 -8.46
CA THR A 517 -12.37 -12.74 -8.74
C THR A 517 -13.46 -13.12 -9.74
N GLY A 518 -14.71 -12.83 -9.41
CA GLY A 518 -15.87 -13.13 -10.26
C GLY A 518 -16.31 -14.60 -10.27
N SER A 519 -15.70 -15.47 -9.46
CA SER A 519 -16.05 -16.90 -9.38
C SER A 519 -16.55 -17.28 -7.98
N SER A 520 -17.28 -18.40 -7.90
CA SER A 520 -17.58 -19.00 -6.58
C SER A 520 -16.31 -19.45 -5.87
N VAL A 521 -16.31 -19.41 -4.54
CA VAL A 521 -15.23 -19.96 -3.70
C VAL A 521 -15.04 -21.47 -3.89
N ASP A 522 -16.06 -22.17 -4.39
CA ASP A 522 -16.01 -23.60 -4.69
C ASP A 522 -15.26 -23.91 -5.99
N LYS A 523 -14.90 -22.92 -6.78
CA LYS A 523 -14.10 -23.11 -8.00
C LYS A 523 -12.63 -23.06 -7.63
N GLN A 524 -11.99 -24.25 -7.51
CA GLN A 524 -10.62 -24.39 -7.07
C GLN A 524 -9.67 -25.02 -8.10
N PHE A 525 -10.19 -25.37 -9.29
CA PHE A 525 -9.39 -25.95 -10.36
C PHE A 525 -10.00 -25.70 -11.75
N ARG A 526 -9.21 -25.94 -12.79
CA ARG A 526 -9.57 -25.87 -14.21
C ARG A 526 -9.10 -27.10 -14.93
N THR A 527 -9.91 -27.58 -15.90
CA THR A 527 -9.63 -28.79 -16.67
C THR A 527 -9.43 -28.50 -18.15
N TYR A 528 -8.51 -29.23 -18.77
CA TYR A 528 -8.17 -29.12 -20.18
C TYR A 528 -8.21 -30.49 -20.85
N ASP A 529 -8.92 -30.61 -21.98
CA ASP A 529 -8.89 -31.78 -22.84
C ASP A 529 -7.70 -31.70 -23.80
N ARG A 530 -6.69 -32.54 -23.63
CA ARG A 530 -5.48 -32.51 -24.44
C ARG A 530 -5.76 -32.69 -25.93
N ASN A 531 -6.76 -33.51 -26.28
CA ASN A 531 -7.15 -33.77 -27.68
C ASN A 531 -7.68 -32.49 -28.38
N SER A 532 -8.16 -31.49 -27.61
CA SER A 532 -8.72 -30.23 -28.15
C SER A 532 -7.68 -29.12 -28.23
N ILE A 533 -6.43 -29.35 -27.78
CA ILE A 533 -5.43 -28.29 -27.67
C ILE A 533 -4.26 -28.51 -28.65
N PHE A 534 -4.15 -27.60 -29.60
CA PHE A 534 -2.99 -27.50 -30.49
C PHE A 534 -2.62 -26.02 -30.68
N LEU A 535 -1.50 -25.63 -30.10
CA LEU A 535 -1.00 -24.26 -30.08
C LEU A 535 0.12 -24.07 -31.11
N SER A 536 -0.26 -23.96 -32.39
CA SER A 536 0.71 -23.72 -33.45
C SER A 536 1.02 -22.21 -33.61
N PRO A 537 2.29 -21.83 -33.91
CA PRO A 537 2.63 -20.44 -34.22
C PRO A 537 1.80 -19.85 -35.33
N GLY A 538 1.52 -20.61 -36.41
CA GLY A 538 0.70 -20.15 -37.53
C GLY A 538 -0.74 -19.77 -37.16
N LYS A 539 -1.30 -20.35 -36.10
CA LYS A 539 -2.65 -20.02 -35.62
C LYS A 539 -2.64 -18.86 -34.63
N TYR A 540 -1.68 -18.83 -33.70
CA TYR A 540 -1.75 -17.93 -32.55
C TYR A 540 -0.85 -16.70 -32.64
N ILE A 541 0.25 -16.78 -33.44
CA ILE A 541 1.19 -15.68 -33.65
C ILE A 541 1.51 -15.44 -35.15
N PRO A 542 0.50 -15.49 -36.08
CA PRO A 542 0.75 -15.41 -37.53
C PRO A 542 1.41 -14.11 -37.97
N ASN A 543 1.20 -13.01 -37.24
CA ASN A 543 1.72 -11.68 -37.59
C ASN A 543 3.03 -11.36 -36.87
N ALA A 544 3.58 -12.26 -36.07
CA ALA A 544 4.83 -12.06 -35.37
C ALA A 544 6.00 -12.03 -36.38
N THR A 545 6.81 -10.98 -36.34
CA THR A 545 7.99 -10.80 -37.20
C THR A 545 9.30 -10.75 -36.41
N ASN A 546 9.24 -10.42 -35.10
CA ASN A 546 10.41 -10.34 -34.23
C ASN A 546 10.76 -11.72 -33.68
N GLU A 547 11.86 -12.32 -34.15
CA GLU A 547 12.29 -13.65 -33.75
C GLU A 547 12.63 -13.76 -32.26
N SER A 548 13.15 -12.68 -31.65
CA SER A 548 13.43 -12.69 -30.21
C SER A 548 12.14 -12.77 -29.37
N TYR A 549 11.05 -12.16 -29.84
CA TYR A 549 9.74 -12.26 -29.17
C TYR A 549 9.07 -13.61 -29.42
N LYS A 550 9.21 -14.16 -30.64
CA LYS A 550 8.70 -15.52 -30.95
C LYS A 550 9.28 -16.59 -30.02
N ALA A 551 10.53 -16.39 -29.56
CA ALA A 551 11.18 -17.31 -28.63
C ALA A 551 10.48 -17.40 -27.26
N ASP A 552 9.66 -16.41 -26.89
CA ASP A 552 8.84 -16.42 -25.68
C ASP A 552 7.53 -17.24 -25.84
N PHE A 553 7.15 -17.60 -27.07
CA PHE A 553 6.04 -18.51 -27.32
C PHE A 553 6.51 -19.95 -27.12
N LYS A 554 6.37 -20.45 -25.91
CA LYS A 554 6.85 -21.79 -25.48
C LYS A 554 5.67 -22.70 -25.14
N PRO A 555 4.93 -23.19 -26.14
CA PRO A 555 3.75 -24.03 -25.89
C PRO A 555 4.09 -25.42 -25.32
N GLY A 556 5.36 -25.86 -25.32
CA GLY A 556 5.76 -27.15 -24.78
C GLY A 556 4.99 -28.31 -25.41
N LEU A 557 4.37 -29.14 -24.60
CA LEU A 557 3.55 -30.27 -25.07
C LEU A 557 2.34 -29.86 -25.94
N TRP A 558 1.88 -28.61 -25.81
CA TRP A 558 0.75 -28.09 -26.60
C TRP A 558 1.09 -27.75 -28.05
N ALA A 559 2.38 -27.86 -28.43
CA ALA A 559 2.88 -27.48 -29.76
C ALA A 559 2.51 -28.47 -30.88
N SER A 560 1.98 -29.64 -30.55
CA SER A 560 1.56 -30.68 -31.51
C SER A 560 0.14 -31.13 -31.25
N PRO A 561 -0.61 -31.57 -32.28
CA PRO A 561 -1.85 -32.30 -32.08
C PRO A 561 -1.63 -33.56 -31.25
N ASP A 562 -2.63 -33.97 -30.51
CA ASP A 562 -2.59 -35.12 -29.66
C ASP A 562 -3.94 -35.86 -29.68
N ALA A 563 -3.90 -37.19 -29.56
CA ALA A 563 -5.06 -38.07 -29.45
C ALA A 563 -4.86 -39.11 -28.35
N SER A 564 -4.04 -38.77 -27.35
CA SER A 564 -3.70 -39.64 -26.22
C SER A 564 -4.84 -39.82 -25.23
N ASN A 565 -5.90 -39.02 -25.34
CA ASN A 565 -7.01 -38.92 -24.39
C ASN A 565 -6.59 -38.43 -23.00
N GLU A 566 -5.45 -37.75 -22.89
CA GLU A 566 -5.01 -37.15 -21.62
C GLU A 566 -5.88 -35.91 -21.28
N VAL A 567 -6.17 -35.72 -20.01
CA VAL A 567 -6.82 -34.58 -19.43
C VAL A 567 -5.86 -33.95 -18.42
N TYR A 568 -5.74 -32.62 -18.47
CA TYR A 568 -4.90 -31.83 -17.56
C TYR A 568 -5.81 -31.05 -16.60
N ILE A 569 -5.43 -31.05 -15.34
CA ILE A 569 -6.19 -30.48 -14.22
C ILE A 569 -5.26 -29.51 -13.49
N ASN A 570 -5.47 -28.21 -13.68
CA ASN A 570 -4.72 -27.14 -12.97
C ASN A 570 -5.46 -26.85 -11.66
N VAL A 571 -4.89 -27.27 -10.51
CA VAL A 571 -5.49 -27.16 -9.18
C VAL A 571 -4.83 -26.00 -8.44
N TRP A 572 -5.59 -24.93 -8.23
CA TRP A 572 -5.08 -23.72 -7.59
C TRP A 572 -4.86 -23.96 -6.10
N ASN A 573 -3.86 -23.29 -5.52
CA ASN A 573 -3.54 -23.38 -4.09
C ASN A 573 -3.27 -24.81 -3.57
N TRP A 574 -2.86 -25.73 -4.48
CA TRP A 574 -2.52 -27.11 -4.15
C TRP A 574 -1.45 -27.20 -3.05
N ASP A 575 -1.64 -28.09 -2.09
CA ASP A 575 -0.58 -28.57 -1.22
C ASP A 575 -0.58 -30.13 -1.17
N PRO A 576 0.52 -30.77 -0.76
CA PRO A 576 0.65 -32.23 -0.81
C PRO A 576 -0.36 -33.01 0.05
N SER A 577 -1.05 -32.34 1.00
CA SER A 577 -2.09 -32.98 1.81
C SER A 577 -3.44 -33.05 1.10
N TRP A 578 -3.61 -32.33 -0.02
CA TRP A 578 -4.84 -32.38 -0.81
C TRP A 578 -4.94 -33.71 -1.56
N LYS A 579 -6.16 -34.12 -1.91
CA LYS A 579 -6.43 -35.35 -2.64
C LYS A 579 -7.14 -35.02 -3.95
N LEU A 580 -6.59 -35.54 -5.06
CA LEU A 580 -7.23 -35.50 -6.37
C LEU A 580 -7.68 -36.92 -6.73
N GLU A 581 -8.96 -37.11 -6.94
CA GLU A 581 -9.62 -38.35 -7.38
C GLU A 581 -10.26 -38.09 -8.75
N VAL A 582 -10.02 -39.00 -9.70
CA VAL A 582 -10.64 -38.97 -11.01
C VAL A 582 -11.22 -40.32 -11.34
N SER A 583 -12.43 -40.36 -11.86
CA SER A 583 -13.03 -41.62 -12.32
C SER A 583 -13.70 -41.47 -13.69
N GLU A 584 -13.77 -42.56 -14.40
CA GLU A 584 -14.44 -42.72 -15.70
C GLU A 584 -15.42 -43.88 -15.62
N ASN A 585 -16.70 -43.65 -15.81
CA ASN A 585 -17.77 -44.65 -15.67
C ASN A 585 -17.68 -45.43 -14.33
N GLY A 586 -17.35 -44.78 -13.24
CA GLY A 586 -17.19 -45.38 -11.93
C GLY A 586 -15.84 -46.09 -11.69
N THR A 587 -14.98 -46.21 -12.72
CA THR A 587 -13.64 -46.78 -12.58
C THR A 587 -12.63 -45.67 -12.23
N ALA A 588 -11.89 -45.85 -11.15
CA ALA A 588 -10.85 -44.89 -10.73
C ALA A 588 -9.69 -44.84 -11.73
N LEU A 589 -9.24 -43.64 -12.03
CA LEU A 589 -8.04 -43.37 -12.83
C LEU A 589 -6.92 -42.86 -11.91
N SER A 590 -5.67 -42.95 -12.36
CA SER A 590 -4.48 -42.54 -11.58
C SER A 590 -3.94 -41.19 -12.10
N PRO A 591 -4.25 -40.05 -11.49
CA PRO A 591 -3.65 -38.77 -11.83
C PRO A 591 -2.17 -38.74 -11.42
N SER A 592 -1.35 -38.06 -12.23
CA SER A 592 0.06 -37.78 -11.93
C SER A 592 0.37 -36.30 -12.05
N GLN A 593 1.10 -35.75 -11.10
CA GLN A 593 1.53 -34.35 -11.10
C GLN A 593 2.58 -34.13 -12.20
N VAL A 594 2.47 -32.97 -12.88
CA VAL A 594 3.35 -32.60 -13.99
C VAL A 594 3.72 -31.12 -13.91
N THR A 595 4.86 -30.78 -14.52
CA THR A 595 5.32 -29.39 -14.65
C THR A 595 5.15 -28.97 -16.10
N VAL A 596 4.21 -28.06 -16.35
CA VAL A 596 3.80 -27.66 -17.72
C VAL A 596 3.36 -26.19 -17.75
N PRO A 597 3.49 -25.48 -18.89
CA PRO A 597 2.91 -24.17 -19.07
C PRO A 597 1.38 -24.25 -19.18
N ASP A 598 0.68 -23.28 -18.60
CA ASP A 598 -0.77 -23.20 -18.72
C ASP A 598 -1.20 -22.77 -20.14
N PRO A 599 -2.01 -23.56 -20.86
CA PRO A 599 -2.36 -23.28 -22.24
C PRO A 599 -3.29 -22.05 -22.38
N LEU A 600 -4.11 -21.76 -21.38
CA LEU A 600 -5.02 -20.59 -21.43
C LEU A 600 -4.22 -19.30 -21.30
N HIS A 601 -3.25 -19.21 -20.39
CA HIS A 601 -2.39 -18.04 -20.29
C HIS A 601 -1.55 -17.84 -21.55
N LEU A 602 -1.05 -18.93 -22.15
CA LEU A 602 -0.33 -18.86 -23.43
C LEU A 602 -1.14 -18.15 -24.52
N ILE A 603 -2.43 -18.50 -24.71
CA ILE A 603 -3.24 -17.91 -25.77
C ILE A 603 -3.90 -16.58 -25.38
N ALA A 604 -4.19 -16.40 -24.11
CA ALA A 604 -4.87 -15.18 -23.62
C ALA A 604 -3.92 -13.99 -23.52
N TYR A 605 -2.63 -14.24 -23.24
CA TYR A 605 -1.64 -13.19 -23.03
C TYR A 605 -0.41 -13.33 -23.92
N THR A 606 0.40 -14.37 -23.73
CA THR A 606 1.74 -14.48 -24.36
C THR A 606 1.64 -14.40 -25.88
N ALA A 607 0.78 -15.21 -26.50
CA ALA A 607 0.56 -15.19 -27.94
C ALA A 607 0.02 -13.85 -28.44
N LYS A 608 -0.92 -13.23 -27.71
CA LYS A 608 -1.50 -11.93 -28.08
C LYS A 608 -0.45 -10.82 -28.16
N ARG A 609 0.45 -10.76 -27.17
CA ARG A 609 1.55 -9.79 -27.15
C ARG A 609 2.50 -10.01 -28.32
N ILE A 610 2.95 -11.24 -28.51
CA ILE A 610 3.89 -11.61 -29.57
C ILE A 610 3.27 -11.35 -30.95
N ASN A 611 2.01 -11.69 -31.17
CA ASN A 611 1.33 -11.45 -32.44
C ASN A 611 1.20 -9.96 -32.83
N LYS A 612 1.26 -9.06 -31.83
CA LYS A 612 1.34 -7.60 -32.00
C LYS A 612 2.76 -7.09 -32.14
N ASN A 613 3.77 -7.97 -32.26
CA ASN A 613 5.19 -7.65 -32.22
C ASN A 613 5.61 -6.89 -30.94
N ALA A 614 4.98 -7.18 -29.83
CA ALA A 614 5.32 -6.66 -28.51
C ALA A 614 5.93 -7.77 -27.66
N LYS A 615 6.92 -7.41 -26.83
CA LYS A 615 7.51 -8.37 -25.87
C LYS A 615 6.44 -8.86 -24.88
N ALA A 616 6.40 -10.16 -24.68
CA ALA A 616 5.58 -10.77 -23.64
C ALA A 616 6.35 -10.72 -22.30
N THR A 617 6.43 -9.53 -21.66
CA THR A 617 7.24 -9.28 -20.45
C THR A 617 6.79 -10.20 -19.37
N PHE A 618 5.85 -10.81 -19.17
CA PHE A 618 5.45 -11.79 -18.14
C PHE A 618 4.86 -13.02 -18.83
N ALA A 619 5.67 -13.59 -19.72
CA ALA A 619 5.29 -14.77 -20.47
C ALA A 619 4.88 -15.94 -19.54
N THR A 620 4.09 -16.84 -20.08
CA THR A 620 3.64 -18.05 -19.37
C THR A 620 4.83 -18.81 -18.77
N THR A 621 4.71 -19.17 -17.51
CA THR A 621 5.68 -20.01 -16.79
C THR A 621 5.14 -21.42 -16.59
N ASP A 622 6.05 -22.38 -16.44
CA ASP A 622 5.68 -23.71 -16.00
C ASP A 622 5.16 -23.66 -14.55
N ASN A 623 4.14 -24.43 -14.25
CA ASN A 623 3.61 -24.62 -12.90
C ASN A 623 3.67 -26.09 -12.48
N SER A 624 3.73 -26.32 -11.17
CA SER A 624 3.79 -27.65 -10.58
C SER A 624 2.49 -28.09 -9.89
N HIS A 625 1.43 -27.34 -10.03
CA HIS A 625 0.12 -27.67 -9.46
C HIS A 625 -0.88 -28.17 -10.53
N THR A 626 -0.34 -28.63 -11.66
CA THR A 626 -1.11 -29.30 -12.71
C THR A 626 -0.92 -30.81 -12.63
N PHE A 627 -2.02 -31.52 -12.85
CA PHE A 627 -2.07 -32.99 -12.89
C PHE A 627 -2.53 -33.45 -14.25
N LYS A 628 -2.09 -34.64 -14.66
CA LYS A 628 -2.63 -35.31 -15.85
C LYS A 628 -3.19 -36.67 -15.53
N VAL A 629 -4.21 -37.04 -16.26
CA VAL A 629 -4.83 -38.38 -16.20
C VAL A 629 -5.20 -38.81 -17.62
N LYS A 630 -5.13 -40.10 -17.88
CA LYS A 630 -5.46 -40.68 -19.18
C LYS A 630 -6.85 -41.34 -19.14
N ALA A 631 -7.76 -40.86 -19.98
CA ALA A 631 -9.08 -41.44 -20.20
C ALA A 631 -9.02 -42.62 -21.21
N SER A 632 -10.02 -43.47 -21.21
CA SER A 632 -10.11 -44.61 -22.12
C SER A 632 -10.48 -44.22 -23.54
N SER A 633 -11.25 -43.14 -23.72
CA SER A 633 -11.69 -42.65 -25.01
C SER A 633 -11.72 -41.13 -25.10
N ALA A 634 -11.86 -40.58 -26.32
CA ALA A 634 -11.97 -39.17 -26.56
C ALA A 634 -13.31 -38.55 -26.11
N ASN A 635 -14.34 -39.35 -25.93
CA ASN A 635 -15.71 -38.92 -25.69
C ASN A 635 -16.20 -39.27 -24.26
N SER A 636 -15.34 -39.85 -23.44
CA SER A 636 -15.74 -40.25 -22.09
C SER A 636 -15.86 -39.06 -21.15
N THR A 637 -16.86 -39.09 -20.30
CA THR A 637 -17.00 -38.10 -19.20
C THR A 637 -16.10 -38.54 -18.03
N LEU A 638 -15.41 -37.56 -17.47
CA LEU A 638 -14.61 -37.77 -16.25
C LEU A 638 -15.26 -37.08 -15.06
N GLU A 639 -15.41 -37.81 -13.96
CA GLU A 639 -15.78 -37.26 -12.67
C GLU A 639 -14.52 -36.92 -11.91
N ILE A 640 -14.30 -35.61 -11.66
CA ILE A 640 -13.12 -35.06 -11.02
C ILE A 640 -13.51 -34.53 -9.66
N LYS A 641 -12.77 -34.95 -8.65
CA LYS A 641 -12.99 -34.54 -7.25
C LYS A 641 -11.66 -34.15 -6.62
N VAL A 642 -11.58 -32.91 -6.16
CA VAL A 642 -10.48 -32.38 -5.36
C VAL A 642 -10.98 -32.22 -3.93
N THR A 643 -10.22 -32.73 -2.96
CA THR A 643 -10.49 -32.56 -1.54
C THR A 643 -9.31 -31.84 -0.91
N ASP A 644 -9.54 -30.70 -0.28
CA ASP A 644 -8.50 -29.94 0.40
C ASP A 644 -8.17 -30.54 1.78
N ARG A 645 -7.16 -29.99 2.46
CA ARG A 645 -6.73 -30.47 3.78
C ARG A 645 -7.78 -30.31 4.88
N PHE A 646 -8.82 -29.50 4.66
CA PHE A 646 -9.90 -29.25 5.60
C PHE A 646 -11.13 -30.12 5.34
N GLY A 647 -11.08 -30.93 4.29
CA GLY A 647 -12.18 -31.80 3.88
C GLY A 647 -13.21 -31.14 2.98
N ASN A 648 -12.99 -29.90 2.52
CA ASN A 648 -13.86 -29.29 1.51
C ASN A 648 -13.70 -30.03 0.18
N VAL A 649 -14.80 -30.26 -0.50
CA VAL A 649 -14.84 -31.05 -1.74
C VAL A 649 -15.27 -30.18 -2.93
N TYR A 650 -14.45 -30.19 -3.97
CA TYR A 650 -14.67 -29.46 -5.22
C TYR A 650 -14.80 -30.47 -6.37
N THR A 651 -15.84 -30.36 -7.19
CA THR A 651 -16.14 -31.35 -8.21
C THR A 651 -16.38 -30.73 -9.58
N GLU A 652 -16.04 -31.49 -10.62
CA GLU A 652 -16.44 -31.22 -12.01
C GLU A 652 -16.77 -32.55 -12.72
N SER A 653 -17.95 -32.61 -13.35
CA SER A 653 -18.25 -33.63 -14.33
C SER A 653 -17.84 -33.10 -15.71
N MET A 654 -16.68 -33.54 -16.19
CA MET A 654 -16.08 -33.07 -17.42
C MET A 654 -16.53 -33.88 -18.61
N ALA A 655 -17.54 -33.39 -19.35
CA ALA A 655 -17.90 -33.96 -20.63
C ALA A 655 -16.80 -33.72 -21.67
N ARG A 656 -16.54 -34.73 -22.51
CA ARG A 656 -15.53 -34.66 -23.57
C ARG A 656 -16.13 -35.01 -24.93
N PRO A 657 -15.63 -34.46 -26.06
CA PRO A 657 -14.51 -33.52 -26.13
C PRO A 657 -14.87 -32.15 -25.52
N LYS A 658 -13.97 -31.61 -24.70
CA LYS A 658 -14.10 -30.25 -24.14
C LYS A 658 -13.39 -29.26 -25.05
N ALA A 659 -14.12 -28.30 -25.59
CA ALA A 659 -13.56 -27.27 -26.47
C ALA A 659 -12.50 -26.42 -25.70
N PHE A 660 -11.49 -25.96 -26.43
CA PHE A 660 -10.46 -25.07 -25.91
C PHE A 660 -10.45 -23.75 -26.69
N ASN A 661 -10.91 -22.70 -26.02
CA ASN A 661 -10.86 -21.32 -26.49
C ASN A 661 -10.93 -20.37 -25.28
N THR A 662 -10.79 -19.07 -25.52
CA THR A 662 -10.84 -18.07 -24.44
C THR A 662 -12.26 -17.83 -23.90
N ASP A 663 -13.30 -18.23 -24.61
CA ASP A 663 -14.70 -18.02 -24.22
C ASP A 663 -15.22 -19.13 -23.29
N THR A 664 -14.50 -20.24 -23.23
CA THR A 664 -14.84 -21.43 -22.41
C THR A 664 -14.37 -21.31 -20.95
N TYR A 665 -13.50 -20.36 -20.69
CA TYR A 665 -12.81 -20.20 -19.41
C TYR A 665 -12.96 -18.74 -18.91
#